data_8331065806257ab67016810e8794d4fe
#
_entry.id   8331065806257ab67016810e8794d4fe
#
_cell.length_a   1.000
_cell.length_b   1.000
_cell.length_c   1.000
_cell.angle_alpha   90.00
_cell.angle_beta   90.00
_cell.angle_gamma   90.00
#
_symmetry.space_group_name_H-M   'P 1'
#
loop_
_entity.id
_entity.type
_entity.pdbx_description
1 polymer ?
#
loop_
_entity_poly.entity_id
_entity_poly.type
_entity_poly.pdbx_seq_one_letter_code
_entity_poly.pdbx_strand_id
1 'polypeptide(L)'
;MNAAKDCTLQEKLLRCAMALILTAGALLASVTASPAYAAPSTVDVSIGGKIPYGGFATTWMSADGNIAYCAEPSSPTPAPGSYSTSPVPNADVTAAIWYSFGSPGFDASMFPGSWYDGGGWDDAKYAAASHVLIAYAYSGSESAATHGTSSEFSSWAKSELIGGTFAKMKAGAGRVSAGFEAFCVRTGGGSQTLVSFSWSTGGVKVVKTDSEAGAEPQGDASLDGASFSVVNETGRYVLVGGKYYADGEVCATIKTAPEDGSHVGATGTDALPAGNYRIVESGAPEGYDASDASVAFTVKAGEVTDLTGDPVTDEVFRGGVQVTKSDKELQASEALAGSGHKEAPGEHPGLDGIEFTVTNRSAHKVLVDGEWREPGEAVATLTTAWNDEAGAYTAQTAADALPYGTYDVRETSTNGSYLLTDGEPRTFEVRTGGEIVSASADGAALEFRDQVVRNDLELSKKSESDNAGLMVPFAIENAATGETHVLVTDRNGDASTASSWNKHSRDTNANDALLGHEGPIAAADMDPKAGIWFSLGEDGSSAPVDDSLAALPYGAYTMTELRCEANEGLELITRSFWIERDSTVAKAVWMGLDDQEGPRISTTAKDGADGDKDVSADAEAKVVDAVAYEGLKAGEEYELSAALVDKATGEPVADASGKPVGAKAEFAPALSTGSQDVEISFDASLLGGRDLVVFESLREDGAEVASHADLSDEGQTVHVAVEVGTQAADAADGDQVIEAGKAKVVDTVAYKGLVPGETYIAVGTLMDKGTGEPFLDKDGNEVTARTPFEPEAPSGTVEVTFEFDTEGLAEGDELVVFEKVLDSAGNVVAAHEDIDSAEQSVVVDNPDTPEVPEEPYAKTGADAPDGTGYAVAAGIALAAAAGAGGALAYRKRKAAGASKDTAAEEPAEEPEE
;
A
#
# COMPACT_ATOMS: atom_id res chain seq x y z
N MET A 1 -20.89 -21.86 27.64
CA MET A 1 -19.91 -21.18 26.79
C MET A 1 -18.81 -20.49 27.64
N ASN A 2 -18.04 -21.25 28.44
CA ASN A 2 -16.96 -20.71 29.28
C ASN A 2 -15.77 -21.69 29.39
N ALA A 3 -15.53 -22.51 28.37
CA ALA A 3 -14.42 -23.47 28.36
C ALA A 3 -13.36 -23.19 27.27
N ALA A 4 -13.53 -22.17 26.44
CA ALA A 4 -12.61 -21.89 25.33
C ALA A 4 -11.63 -20.73 25.60
N LYS A 5 -11.77 -19.98 26.71
CA LYS A 5 -10.88 -18.86 27.04
C LYS A 5 -9.70 -19.24 27.96
N ASP A 6 -9.76 -20.39 28.61
CA ASP A 6 -8.69 -20.84 29.54
C ASP A 6 -7.54 -21.60 28.85
N CYS A 7 -7.70 -22.02 27.60
CA CYS A 7 -6.67 -22.78 26.90
C CYS A 7 -5.52 -21.88 26.35
N THR A 8 -5.79 -20.62 26.06
CA THR A 8 -4.80 -19.69 25.49
C THR A 8 -3.82 -19.12 26.52
N LEU A 9 -4.23 -19.00 27.79
CA LEU A 9 -3.35 -18.52 28.84
C LEU A 9 -2.37 -19.62 29.32
N GLN A 10 -2.81 -20.88 29.32
CA GLN A 10 -1.93 -22.00 29.63
C GLN A 10 -0.90 -22.29 28.55
N GLU A 11 -1.25 -22.11 27.27
CA GLU A 11 -0.27 -22.25 26.16
C GLU A 11 0.75 -21.11 26.17
N LYS A 12 0.35 -19.88 26.46
CA LYS A 12 1.30 -18.76 26.60
C LYS A 12 2.22 -18.94 27.80
N LEU A 13 1.71 -19.41 28.95
CA LEU A 13 2.52 -19.73 30.13
C LEU A 13 3.46 -20.93 29.90
N LEU A 14 3.05 -21.91 29.07
CA LEU A 14 3.90 -23.05 28.75
C LEU A 14 5.00 -22.68 27.76
N ARG A 15 4.75 -21.76 26.83
CA ARG A 15 5.76 -21.20 25.91
C ARG A 15 6.76 -20.30 26.66
N CYS A 16 6.31 -19.48 27.58
CA CYS A 16 7.20 -18.72 28.47
C CYS A 16 8.04 -19.62 29.39
N ALA A 17 7.46 -20.73 29.91
CA ALA A 17 8.22 -21.68 30.74
C ALA A 17 9.23 -22.50 29.90
N MET A 18 8.93 -22.84 28.65
CA MET A 18 9.88 -23.52 27.76
C MET A 18 10.97 -22.55 27.26
N ALA A 19 10.68 -21.29 27.02
CA ALA A 19 11.70 -20.27 26.71
C ALA A 19 12.66 -20.06 27.86
N LEU A 20 12.15 -20.02 29.11
CA LEU A 20 13.00 -19.91 30.30
C LEU A 20 13.89 -21.18 30.57
N ILE A 21 13.46 -22.37 30.15
CA ILE A 21 14.23 -23.61 30.29
C ILE A 21 15.24 -23.75 29.14
N LEU A 22 14.97 -23.25 27.95
CA LEU A 22 15.92 -23.21 26.83
C LEU A 22 17.01 -22.15 27.04
N THR A 23 16.72 -21.02 27.69
CA THR A 23 17.73 -20.00 28.04
C THR A 23 18.61 -20.43 29.21
N ALA A 24 18.11 -21.27 30.15
CA ALA A 24 18.95 -21.85 31.22
C ALA A 24 19.88 -22.99 30.73
N GLY A 25 19.59 -23.58 29.56
CA GLY A 25 20.42 -24.62 28.95
C GLY A 25 21.54 -24.12 28.04
N ALA A 26 21.47 -22.87 27.58
CA ALA A 26 22.50 -22.24 26.71
C ALA A 26 23.53 -21.42 27.50
N LEU A 27 23.37 -21.30 28.81
CA LEU A 27 24.26 -20.50 29.68
C LEU A 27 25.50 -21.30 30.18
N LEU A 28 25.87 -22.39 29.54
CA LEU A 28 27.11 -23.16 29.81
C LEU A 28 28.02 -23.20 28.56
N ALA A 29 28.10 -22.11 27.81
CA ALA A 29 29.12 -21.98 26.81
C ALA A 29 29.95 -20.71 27.04
N SER A 30 31.18 -20.93 27.49
CA SER A 30 32.29 -19.98 27.51
C SER A 30 32.05 -18.69 28.32
N VAL A 31 32.30 -18.75 29.62
CA VAL A 31 32.94 -17.63 30.32
C VAL A 31 34.31 -17.47 29.64
N THR A 32 34.38 -16.72 28.53
CA THR A 32 35.63 -16.13 28.08
C THR A 32 36.00 -15.15 29.20
N ALA A 33 37.06 -15.41 29.90
CA ALA A 33 37.64 -14.48 30.87
C ALA A 33 37.66 -13.10 30.19
N SER A 34 37.11 -12.07 30.84
CA SER A 34 37.27 -10.69 30.42
C SER A 34 38.71 -10.50 29.94
N PRO A 35 38.94 -9.94 28.76
CA PRO A 35 40.30 -9.68 28.32
C PRO A 35 41.00 -8.90 29.41
N ALA A 36 41.98 -9.49 30.04
CA ALA A 36 42.82 -8.82 31.01
C ALA A 36 43.55 -7.72 30.21
N TYR A 37 43.12 -6.48 30.38
CA TYR A 37 43.86 -5.33 29.86
C TYR A 37 45.15 -5.27 30.66
N ALA A 38 46.24 -5.78 30.08
CA ALA A 38 47.53 -5.79 30.69
C ALA A 38 48.02 -4.35 30.85
N ALA A 39 48.55 -4.01 32.02
CA ALA A 39 49.25 -2.76 32.20
C ALA A 39 50.29 -2.60 31.06
N PRO A 40 50.55 -1.37 30.59
CA PRO A 40 51.52 -1.12 29.55
C PRO A 40 52.87 -1.66 30.00
N SER A 41 53.66 -2.25 29.08
CA SER A 41 54.96 -2.83 29.44
C SER A 41 56.00 -1.76 29.79
N THR A 42 55.88 -0.55 29.23
CA THR A 42 56.66 0.64 29.48
C THR A 42 55.78 1.88 29.46
N VAL A 43 56.18 2.89 30.21
CA VAL A 43 55.50 4.21 30.27
C VAL A 43 56.52 5.33 30.27
N ASP A 44 56.13 6.47 29.73
CA ASP A 44 56.94 7.70 29.80
C ASP A 44 56.59 8.52 31.04
N VAL A 45 57.51 8.66 31.91
CA VAL A 45 57.38 9.43 33.16
C VAL A 45 57.77 10.88 32.93
N SER A 46 56.87 11.78 33.29
CA SER A 46 57.11 13.22 33.39
C SER A 46 57.16 13.70 34.83
N ILE A 47 58.02 14.69 35.13
CA ILE A 47 58.21 15.24 36.47
C ILE A 47 57.87 16.74 36.44
N GLY A 48 56.96 17.14 37.28
CA GLY A 48 56.48 18.52 37.41
C GLY A 48 56.99 19.24 38.62
N GLY A 49 56.27 20.22 39.10
CA GLY A 49 56.60 21.03 40.27
C GLY A 49 56.44 20.26 41.62
N LYS A 50 57.02 20.80 42.69
CA LYS A 50 56.87 20.26 44.04
C LYS A 50 55.53 20.59 44.66
N ILE A 51 54.97 19.63 45.38
CA ILE A 51 53.77 19.75 46.23
C ILE A 51 54.18 19.72 47.67
N PRO A 52 54.22 20.88 48.34
CA PRO A 52 54.64 20.96 49.77
C PRO A 52 53.45 20.48 50.66
N TYR A 53 53.80 19.74 51.74
CA TYR A 53 52.82 19.33 52.74
C TYR A 53 53.55 18.92 54.06
N GLY A 54 53.02 19.29 55.17
CA GLY A 54 53.57 18.91 56.54
C GLY A 54 55.06 19.03 56.74
N GLY A 55 55.75 20.02 56.14
CA GLY A 55 57.15 20.16 56.18
C GLY A 55 57.98 19.32 55.18
N PHE A 56 57.36 18.50 54.46
CA PHE A 56 57.88 17.65 53.37
C PHE A 56 57.38 18.15 51.99
N ALA A 57 57.85 17.59 50.95
CA ALA A 57 57.31 17.85 49.62
C ALA A 57 57.41 16.60 48.73
N THR A 58 56.28 16.21 48.10
CA THR A 58 56.29 15.30 46.94
C THR A 58 56.39 16.13 45.66
N THR A 59 56.23 15.48 44.51
CA THR A 59 56.34 16.08 43.18
C THR A 59 55.17 15.65 42.32
N TRP A 60 54.62 16.56 41.49
CA TRP A 60 53.70 16.18 40.43
C TRP A 60 54.41 15.24 39.47
N MET A 61 53.87 14.09 39.25
CA MET A 61 54.41 13.08 38.35
C MET A 61 53.28 12.52 37.50
N SER A 62 53.61 12.14 36.28
CA SER A 62 52.71 11.42 35.42
C SER A 62 53.43 10.27 34.71
N ALA A 63 52.65 9.25 34.35
CA ALA A 63 53.07 8.16 33.50
C ALA A 63 52.08 8.05 32.36
N ASP A 64 52.50 8.22 31.13
CA ASP A 64 51.71 8.34 29.90
C ASP A 64 50.53 9.33 30.06
N GLY A 65 50.78 10.48 30.70
CA GLY A 65 49.79 11.53 30.94
C GLY A 65 48.88 11.29 32.15
N ASN A 66 48.75 10.08 32.69
CA ASN A 66 48.04 9.80 33.95
C ASN A 66 48.87 10.13 35.15
N ILE A 67 48.20 10.59 36.22
CA ILE A 67 48.93 10.94 37.47
C ILE A 67 49.68 9.73 38.02
N ALA A 68 50.86 9.97 38.52
CA ALA A 68 51.69 8.96 39.17
C ALA A 68 52.10 9.40 40.58
N TYR A 69 52.09 8.52 41.54
CA TYR A 69 52.42 8.79 42.90
C TYR A 69 53.63 7.98 43.37
N CYS A 70 54.47 8.60 44.21
CA CYS A 70 55.57 7.94 44.86
C CYS A 70 55.04 6.86 45.82
N ALA A 71 55.55 5.67 45.69
CA ALA A 71 55.29 4.58 46.67
C ALA A 71 56.26 4.54 47.84
N GLU A 72 57.44 5.17 47.65
CA GLU A 72 58.58 5.10 48.60
C GLU A 72 59.12 6.52 48.91
N PRO A 73 58.38 7.30 49.74
CA PRO A 73 58.78 8.71 50.05
C PRO A 73 60.21 8.97 50.55
N SER A 74 60.90 7.94 51.10
CA SER A 74 62.26 8.00 51.52
C SER A 74 63.32 7.94 50.39
N SER A 75 62.88 7.57 49.19
CA SER A 75 63.75 7.42 48.05
C SER A 75 63.70 8.64 47.11
N PRO A 76 64.78 8.97 46.36
CA PRO A 76 64.86 10.13 45.49
C PRO A 76 63.82 10.06 44.36
N THR A 77 63.28 11.23 43.97
CA THR A 77 62.43 11.35 42.74
C THR A 77 63.17 10.88 41.51
N PRO A 78 62.59 10.04 40.63
CA PRO A 78 63.23 9.59 39.42
C PRO A 78 63.41 10.72 38.40
N ALA A 79 64.35 10.58 37.46
CA ALA A 79 64.46 11.47 36.32
C ALA A 79 63.23 11.22 35.37
N PRO A 80 62.85 12.23 34.52
CA PRO A 80 61.93 11.99 33.37
C PRO A 80 62.53 10.94 32.45
N GLY A 81 61.67 10.09 31.86
CA GLY A 81 62.15 9.06 30.93
C GLY A 81 61.21 7.86 30.83
N SER A 82 61.56 6.92 29.99
CA SER A 82 60.79 5.70 29.77
C SER A 82 61.19 4.59 30.74
N TYR A 83 60.22 4.00 31.39
CA TYR A 83 60.46 2.97 32.45
C TYR A 83 59.53 1.78 32.24
N SER A 84 60.02 0.58 32.62
CA SER A 84 59.23 -0.62 32.64
C SER A 84 58.20 -0.61 33.79
N THR A 85 57.08 -1.30 33.56
CA THR A 85 56.06 -1.45 34.59
C THR A 85 56.08 -2.82 35.23
N SER A 86 55.34 -2.98 36.27
CA SER A 86 55.03 -4.25 36.93
C SER A 86 53.69 -4.14 37.66
N PRO A 87 53.00 -5.28 37.91
CA PRO A 87 51.77 -5.28 38.70
C PRO A 87 52.01 -4.64 40.09
N VAL A 88 50.95 -4.01 40.61
CA VAL A 88 50.91 -3.55 42.00
C VAL A 88 50.98 -4.77 43.00
N PRO A 89 51.50 -4.60 44.19
CA PRO A 89 51.72 -5.72 45.12
C PRO A 89 50.43 -6.30 45.71
N ASN A 90 49.37 -5.52 45.78
CA ASN A 90 48.08 -5.94 46.36
C ASN A 90 46.93 -5.05 45.90
N ALA A 91 45.69 -5.51 46.16
CA ALA A 91 44.49 -4.79 45.77
C ALA A 91 44.26 -3.48 46.55
N ASP A 92 44.86 -3.33 47.68
CA ASP A 92 44.75 -2.08 48.47
C ASP A 92 45.43 -0.92 47.73
N VAL A 93 46.53 -1.19 47.00
CA VAL A 93 47.18 -0.17 46.16
C VAL A 93 46.28 0.18 44.95
N THR A 94 45.62 -0.78 44.37
CA THR A 94 44.63 -0.52 43.28
C THR A 94 43.50 0.36 43.77
N ALA A 95 42.94 0.06 44.95
CA ALA A 95 41.87 0.87 45.55
C ALA A 95 42.37 2.29 45.90
N ALA A 96 43.59 2.39 46.48
CA ALA A 96 44.18 3.68 46.83
C ALA A 96 44.37 4.59 45.59
N ILE A 97 44.96 4.06 44.51
CA ILE A 97 45.15 4.87 43.27
C ILE A 97 43.82 5.17 42.59
N TRP A 98 42.82 4.24 42.57
CA TRP A 98 41.50 4.47 41.99
C TRP A 98 40.81 5.69 42.60
N TYR A 99 40.79 5.82 43.93
CA TYR A 99 40.14 6.89 44.66
C TYR A 99 41.04 8.12 44.89
N SER A 100 42.26 8.09 44.41
CA SER A 100 43.20 9.19 44.53
C SER A 100 42.92 10.33 43.57
N PHE A 101 43.36 11.53 43.88
CA PHE A 101 43.24 12.72 43.07
C PHE A 101 43.82 12.46 41.68
N GLY A 102 43.08 12.89 40.63
CA GLY A 102 43.50 12.72 39.23
C GLY A 102 43.21 11.33 38.65
N SER A 103 42.65 10.39 39.42
CA SER A 103 42.15 9.11 38.94
C SER A 103 40.66 9.19 38.59
N PRO A 104 40.14 8.35 37.67
CA PRO A 104 38.73 8.40 37.26
C PRO A 104 37.73 8.24 38.39
N GLY A 105 38.07 7.43 39.40
CA GLY A 105 37.26 7.18 40.59
C GLY A 105 37.46 8.14 41.76
N PHE A 106 38.20 9.24 41.58
CA PHE A 106 38.43 10.22 42.64
C PHE A 106 37.10 10.68 43.27
N ASP A 107 37.05 10.57 44.58
CA ASP A 107 35.92 11.01 45.40
C ASP A 107 36.38 11.85 46.58
N ALA A 108 36.21 13.15 46.48
CA ALA A 108 36.58 14.10 47.52
C ALA A 108 35.87 13.84 48.84
N SER A 109 34.68 13.20 48.83
CA SER A 109 33.94 12.87 50.06
C SER A 109 34.58 11.79 50.92
N MET A 110 35.53 11.06 50.40
CA MET A 110 36.30 10.07 51.16
C MET A 110 37.32 10.74 52.07
N PHE A 111 37.76 11.95 51.73
CA PHE A 111 38.78 12.68 52.46
C PHE A 111 38.21 13.40 53.69
N PRO A 112 39.02 13.78 54.67
CA PRO A 112 38.58 14.51 55.86
C PRO A 112 37.91 15.83 55.53
N GLY A 113 37.03 16.33 56.38
CA GLY A 113 36.35 17.61 56.17
C GLY A 113 37.29 18.84 56.07
N SER A 114 38.47 18.74 56.57
CA SER A 114 39.52 19.82 56.53
C SER A 114 40.95 19.24 56.49
N TRP A 115 41.84 20.00 55.93
CA TRP A 115 43.26 19.71 55.93
C TRP A 115 43.82 19.79 57.33
N TYR A 116 45.00 19.24 57.57
CA TYR A 116 45.63 19.11 58.94
C TYR A 116 45.76 20.43 59.74
N ASP A 117 45.86 21.56 59.00
CA ASP A 117 45.96 22.88 59.60
C ASP A 117 44.63 23.59 59.83
N GLY A 118 43.53 22.89 59.59
CA GLY A 118 42.13 23.38 59.55
C GLY A 118 41.71 24.12 58.29
N GLY A 119 42.59 24.22 57.29
CA GLY A 119 42.26 24.82 55.94
C GLY A 119 41.42 23.98 55.04
N GLY A 120 40.90 24.59 53.98
CA GLY A 120 40.19 23.90 52.93
C GLY A 120 41.10 23.06 52.05
N TRP A 121 40.47 22.19 51.29
CA TRP A 121 41.14 21.36 50.32
C TRP A 121 41.36 22.12 49.00
N ASP A 122 42.46 21.79 48.33
CA ASP A 122 42.78 22.14 46.94
C ASP A 122 43.45 20.95 46.26
N ASP A 123 43.68 21.02 44.96
CA ASP A 123 44.25 19.95 44.12
C ASP A 123 45.59 19.46 44.65
N ALA A 124 46.48 20.39 45.13
CA ALA A 124 47.79 20.04 45.68
C ALA A 124 47.65 19.25 46.97
N LYS A 125 46.70 19.62 47.87
CA LYS A 125 46.43 18.93 49.10
C LYS A 125 45.84 17.56 48.88
N TYR A 126 44.88 17.45 47.92
CA TYR A 126 44.35 16.12 47.53
C TYR A 126 45.46 15.23 46.94
N ALA A 127 46.30 15.75 46.09
CA ALA A 127 47.45 15.03 45.57
C ALA A 127 48.45 14.62 46.67
N ALA A 128 48.71 15.47 47.60
CA ALA A 128 49.62 15.19 48.75
C ALA A 128 49.04 14.11 49.66
N ALA A 129 47.73 14.17 49.99
CA ALA A 129 47.06 13.18 50.77
C ALA A 129 47.03 11.81 50.01
N SER A 130 46.75 11.84 48.72
CA SER A 130 46.78 10.65 47.86
C SER A 130 48.16 10.01 47.82
N HIS A 131 49.21 10.80 47.76
CA HIS A 131 50.54 10.30 47.85
C HIS A 131 50.79 9.52 49.19
N VAL A 132 50.36 10.04 50.32
CA VAL A 132 50.51 9.38 51.64
C VAL A 132 49.74 8.07 51.68
N LEU A 133 48.49 8.06 51.12
CA LEU A 133 47.59 6.89 51.07
C LEU A 133 48.17 5.77 50.21
N ILE A 134 48.72 6.12 49.01
CA ILE A 134 49.34 5.17 48.11
C ILE A 134 50.65 4.63 48.70
N ALA A 135 51.48 5.47 49.27
CA ALA A 135 52.68 5.03 49.93
C ALA A 135 52.41 4.11 51.10
N TYR A 136 51.30 4.35 51.86
CA TYR A 136 50.85 3.44 52.92
C TYR A 136 50.32 2.12 52.31
N ALA A 137 49.48 2.17 51.34
CA ALA A 137 48.93 0.98 50.66
C ALA A 137 50.05 0.09 50.10
N TYR A 138 51.11 0.68 49.55
CA TYR A 138 52.25 -0.03 49.00
C TYR A 138 53.15 -0.65 50.08
N SER A 139 53.55 0.13 51.13
CA SER A 139 54.49 -0.27 52.12
C SER A 139 53.92 -1.02 53.36
N GLY A 140 52.65 -0.80 53.64
CA GLY A 140 52.03 -1.23 54.93
C GLY A 140 52.51 -0.52 56.14
N SER A 141 53.29 0.58 55.98
CA SER A 141 53.97 1.26 57.08
C SER A 141 53.59 2.72 57.19
N GLU A 142 52.96 3.10 58.27
CA GLU A 142 52.58 4.49 58.57
C GLU A 142 53.81 5.41 58.59
N SER A 143 54.93 4.93 59.18
CA SER A 143 56.17 5.71 59.25
C SER A 143 56.85 5.89 57.92
N ALA A 144 56.69 4.93 56.98
CA ALA A 144 57.22 5.07 55.63
C ALA A 144 56.39 6.08 54.80
N ALA A 145 55.07 6.00 54.95
CA ALA A 145 54.11 6.85 54.27
C ALA A 145 54.20 8.34 54.69
N THR A 146 54.50 8.60 55.93
CA THR A 146 54.64 9.93 56.46
C THR A 146 56.14 10.36 56.68
N HIS A 147 57.07 9.72 55.93
CA HIS A 147 58.47 10.00 55.98
C HIS A 147 58.76 11.50 55.67
N GLY A 148 59.62 12.10 56.57
CA GLY A 148 60.07 13.49 56.47
C GLY A 148 59.04 14.56 56.82
N THR A 149 57.81 14.18 57.18
CA THR A 149 56.77 15.15 57.53
C THR A 149 56.88 15.55 59.04
N SER A 150 56.28 16.69 59.38
CA SER A 150 56.19 17.14 60.77
C SER A 150 55.37 16.12 61.61
N SER A 151 55.64 16.15 62.96
CA SER A 151 54.91 15.30 63.91
C SER A 151 53.42 15.59 63.95
N GLU A 152 53.03 16.84 63.71
CA GLU A 152 51.62 17.26 63.60
C GLU A 152 50.90 16.68 62.34
N PHE A 153 51.48 16.87 61.18
CA PHE A 153 50.98 16.26 59.98
C PHE A 153 50.94 14.73 60.06
N SER A 154 52.04 14.11 60.51
CA SER A 154 52.15 12.66 60.63
C SER A 154 51.07 12.10 61.58
N SER A 155 50.77 12.76 62.71
CA SER A 155 49.69 12.32 63.61
C SER A 155 48.32 12.43 63.01
N TRP A 156 48.00 13.51 62.33
CA TRP A 156 46.76 13.71 61.56
C TRP A 156 46.61 12.70 60.41
N ALA A 157 47.67 12.53 59.60
CA ALA A 157 47.68 11.61 58.53
C ALA A 157 47.43 10.17 58.96
N LYS A 158 47.95 9.70 60.07
CA LYS A 158 47.70 8.40 60.63
C LYS A 158 46.26 8.23 61.07
N SER A 159 45.66 9.23 61.73
CA SER A 159 44.26 9.16 62.17
C SER A 159 43.31 9.35 61.05
N GLU A 160 43.38 10.45 60.26
CA GLU A 160 42.38 10.88 59.36
C GLU A 160 42.56 10.29 57.94
N LEU A 161 43.78 10.20 57.42
CA LEU A 161 44.06 9.64 56.10
C LEU A 161 44.17 8.12 56.20
N ILE A 162 45.08 7.56 56.98
CA ILE A 162 45.27 6.09 57.00
C ILE A 162 44.16 5.39 57.76
N GLY A 163 43.81 5.87 58.96
CA GLY A 163 42.71 5.28 59.71
C GLY A 163 41.32 5.57 59.20
N GLY A 164 41.15 6.74 58.56
CA GLY A 164 39.85 7.17 58.02
C GLY A 164 39.70 6.96 56.53
N THR A 165 40.39 7.77 55.73
CA THR A 165 40.25 7.78 54.22
C THR A 165 40.68 6.47 53.58
N PHE A 166 41.82 5.92 53.96
CA PHE A 166 42.27 4.63 53.39
C PHE A 166 41.31 3.47 53.74
N ALA A 167 40.78 3.47 54.99
CA ALA A 167 39.76 2.46 55.36
C ALA A 167 38.49 2.53 54.42
N LYS A 168 38.05 3.75 54.07
CA LYS A 168 36.94 3.97 53.09
C LYS A 168 37.34 3.50 51.70
N MET A 169 38.55 3.84 51.22
CA MET A 169 39.06 3.41 49.90
C MET A 169 39.15 1.86 49.85
N LYS A 170 39.63 1.24 50.89
CA LYS A 170 39.67 -0.23 50.99
C LYS A 170 38.29 -0.86 51.02
N ALA A 171 37.35 -0.29 51.72
CA ALA A 171 35.96 -0.74 51.73
C ALA A 171 35.32 -0.56 50.34
N GLY A 172 35.76 0.43 49.58
CA GLY A 172 35.34 0.69 48.19
C GLY A 172 36.09 -0.13 47.13
N ALA A 173 37.06 -0.98 47.51
CA ALA A 173 37.90 -1.72 46.56
C ALA A 173 37.10 -2.53 45.53
N GLY A 174 35.94 -3.08 45.91
CA GLY A 174 35.05 -3.80 45.02
C GLY A 174 34.39 -2.93 43.92
N ARG A 175 34.44 -1.60 44.02
CA ARG A 175 33.90 -0.66 43.05
C ARG A 175 34.93 -0.11 42.08
N VAL A 176 36.19 -0.60 42.10
CA VAL A 176 37.17 -0.27 41.07
C VAL A 176 36.62 -0.70 39.72
N SER A 177 36.46 0.26 38.80
CA SER A 177 35.81 0.01 37.50
C SER A 177 36.58 -1.00 36.65
N ALA A 178 35.86 -1.77 35.86
CA ALA A 178 36.48 -2.43 34.72
C ALA A 178 37.23 -1.42 33.85
N GLY A 179 38.18 -1.86 33.05
CA GLY A 179 39.03 -0.99 32.23
C GLY A 179 40.09 -0.21 32.97
N PHE A 180 40.08 -0.28 34.32
CA PHE A 180 41.12 0.35 35.16
C PHE A 180 42.17 -0.67 35.60
N GLU A 181 43.43 -0.41 35.32
CA GLU A 181 44.57 -1.21 35.72
C GLU A 181 45.64 -0.36 36.43
N ALA A 182 45.91 -0.65 37.70
CA ALA A 182 46.98 -0.04 38.46
C ALA A 182 48.29 -0.79 38.22
N PHE A 183 49.40 -0.04 38.10
CA PHE A 183 50.73 -0.61 37.93
C PHE A 183 51.79 0.17 38.68
N CYS A 184 52.89 -0.51 39.00
CA CYS A 184 54.10 0.11 39.49
C CYS A 184 55.05 0.43 38.36
N VAL A 185 55.65 1.60 38.36
CA VAL A 185 56.71 2.03 37.44
C VAL A 185 58.06 1.75 38.07
N ARG A 186 58.86 0.89 37.46
CA ARG A 186 60.18 0.46 37.92
C ARG A 186 61.29 1.44 37.52
N THR A 187 61.52 2.47 38.32
CA THR A 187 62.44 3.56 37.98
C THR A 187 63.93 3.19 38.10
N GLY A 188 64.26 2.11 38.87
CA GLY A 188 65.67 1.66 39.05
C GLY A 188 66.63 2.65 39.71
N GLY A 189 67.91 2.31 39.80
CA GLY A 189 68.97 3.25 40.24
C GLY A 189 68.85 3.76 41.66
N GLY A 190 68.03 3.15 42.53
CA GLY A 190 67.72 3.61 43.88
C GLY A 190 66.73 4.77 43.96
N SER A 191 66.08 5.08 42.88
CA SER A 191 64.94 6.03 42.82
C SER A 191 63.68 5.36 43.32
N GLN A 192 62.69 6.14 43.75
CA GLN A 192 61.41 5.66 44.27
C GLN A 192 60.57 4.96 43.16
N THR A 193 59.93 3.86 43.50
CA THR A 193 58.86 3.23 42.71
C THR A 193 57.69 4.21 42.63
N LEU A 194 57.08 4.37 41.42
CA LEU A 194 55.83 5.09 41.28
C LEU A 194 54.67 4.14 41.11
N VAL A 195 53.50 4.57 41.52
CA VAL A 195 52.21 3.90 41.21
C VAL A 195 51.39 4.80 40.30
N SER A 196 50.95 4.26 39.21
CA SER A 196 50.07 4.90 38.26
C SER A 196 49.02 3.91 37.75
N PHE A 197 48.26 4.32 36.74
CA PHE A 197 47.20 3.51 36.16
C PHE A 197 47.08 3.72 34.67
N SER A 198 46.42 2.74 34.04
CA SER A 198 45.79 2.92 32.71
C SER A 198 44.27 2.88 32.89
N TRP A 199 43.62 3.74 32.11
CA TRP A 199 42.17 3.80 32.05
C TRP A 199 41.76 3.60 30.62
N SER A 200 41.15 2.45 30.33
CA SER A 200 40.75 2.03 29.00
C SER A 200 39.27 2.17 28.83
N THR A 201 38.86 2.98 27.88
CA THR A 201 37.46 3.19 27.51
C THR A 201 37.33 3.02 25.99
N GLY A 202 36.10 2.79 25.54
CA GLY A 202 35.71 2.68 24.15
C GLY A 202 34.23 2.97 23.98
N GLY A 203 33.67 2.55 22.87
CA GLY A 203 32.27 2.70 22.58
C GLY A 203 31.65 1.53 21.84
N VAL A 204 30.40 1.69 21.45
CA VAL A 204 29.64 0.71 20.66
C VAL A 204 28.77 1.44 19.62
N LYS A 205 28.56 0.82 18.49
CA LYS A 205 27.69 1.26 17.41
C LYS A 205 26.77 0.11 17.01
N VAL A 206 25.44 0.35 16.90
CA VAL A 206 24.41 -0.60 16.53
C VAL A 206 23.54 0.00 15.45
N VAL A 207 22.97 -0.82 14.59
CA VAL A 207 22.02 -0.40 13.54
C VAL A 207 20.68 -1.06 13.78
N LYS A 208 19.61 -0.32 13.51
CA LYS A 208 18.23 -0.78 13.53
C LYS A 208 17.71 -0.95 12.10
N THR A 209 17.00 -2.05 11.86
CA THR A 209 16.41 -2.34 10.55
C THR A 209 15.01 -2.92 10.70
N ASP A 210 14.24 -2.80 9.64
CA ASP A 210 12.98 -3.50 9.42
C ASP A 210 13.26 -4.96 9.04
N SER A 211 12.46 -5.90 9.55
CA SER A 211 12.66 -7.33 9.30
C SER A 211 12.41 -7.75 7.84
N GLU A 212 11.62 -6.99 7.12
CA GLU A 212 11.20 -7.25 5.73
C GLU A 212 11.87 -6.27 4.74
N ALA A 213 11.89 -4.97 5.06
CA ALA A 213 12.41 -3.92 4.19
C ALA A 213 13.90 -3.60 4.40
N GLY A 214 14.52 -4.10 5.47
CA GLY A 214 15.92 -3.87 5.78
C GLY A 214 16.19 -2.47 6.32
N ALA A 215 17.02 -1.69 5.65
CA ALA A 215 17.40 -0.36 6.13
C ALA A 215 16.31 0.72 5.96
N GLU A 216 15.29 0.46 5.14
CA GLU A 216 14.17 1.38 4.91
C GLU A 216 13.00 1.01 5.83
N PRO A 217 12.29 1.97 6.44
CA PRO A 217 11.06 1.68 7.18
C PRO A 217 9.92 1.37 6.21
N GLN A 218 8.85 0.72 6.73
CA GLN A 218 7.61 0.50 6.00
C GLN A 218 6.55 1.53 6.36
N GLY A 219 5.73 1.91 5.40
CA GLY A 219 4.57 2.76 5.64
C GLY A 219 4.93 4.13 6.24
N ASP A 220 4.37 4.45 7.40
CA ASP A 220 4.70 5.64 8.18
C ASP A 220 5.59 5.32 9.39
N ALA A 221 6.04 4.08 9.52
CA ALA A 221 6.91 3.69 10.61
C ALA A 221 8.28 4.37 10.53
N SER A 222 8.97 4.43 11.63
CA SER A 222 10.31 5.03 11.71
C SER A 222 11.28 4.08 12.41
N LEU A 223 12.46 3.90 11.88
CA LEU A 223 13.55 3.17 12.52
C LEU A 223 14.39 4.06 13.46
N ASP A 224 14.05 5.35 13.52
CA ASP A 224 14.66 6.29 14.46
C ASP A 224 14.03 6.23 15.84
N GLY A 225 14.84 6.46 16.86
CA GLY A 225 14.36 6.48 18.24
C GLY A 225 14.30 5.13 18.94
N ALA A 226 14.63 4.02 18.25
CA ALA A 226 14.83 2.74 18.90
C ALA A 226 15.79 2.89 20.07
N SER A 227 15.43 2.37 21.23
CA SER A 227 16.19 2.53 22.45
C SER A 227 16.88 1.23 22.83
N PHE A 228 18.18 1.32 23.07
CA PHE A 228 19.00 0.20 23.45
C PHE A 228 19.60 0.43 24.83
N SER A 229 19.47 -0.53 25.73
CA SER A 229 20.12 -0.57 27.03
C SER A 229 21.45 -1.29 26.91
N VAL A 230 22.54 -0.66 27.38
CA VAL A 230 23.85 -1.28 27.50
C VAL A 230 23.98 -1.83 28.90
N VAL A 231 24.05 -3.15 29.03
CA VAL A 231 24.15 -3.88 30.28
C VAL A 231 25.61 -4.18 30.55
N ASN A 232 26.07 -3.89 31.75
CA ASN A 232 27.39 -4.24 32.22
C ASN A 232 27.52 -5.75 32.46
N GLU A 233 28.35 -6.45 31.67
CA GLU A 233 28.71 -7.88 31.87
C GLU A 233 30.23 -8.07 32.10
N THR A 234 30.90 -7.05 32.69
CA THR A 234 32.34 -7.11 32.92
C THR A 234 32.71 -7.98 34.14
N GLY A 235 31.73 -8.44 34.91
CA GLY A 235 31.95 -9.09 36.21
C GLY A 235 32.43 -8.14 37.31
N ARG A 236 32.46 -6.83 37.02
CA ARG A 236 32.94 -5.78 37.93
C ARG A 236 32.03 -4.55 37.87
N TYR A 237 32.19 -3.61 38.75
CA TYR A 237 31.58 -2.30 38.55
C TYR A 237 32.17 -1.61 37.34
N VAL A 238 31.38 -0.75 36.70
CA VAL A 238 31.83 0.22 35.69
C VAL A 238 31.48 1.64 36.14
N LEU A 239 32.35 2.57 35.85
CA LEU A 239 32.12 4.01 36.10
C LEU A 239 31.77 4.66 34.76
N VAL A 240 30.50 5.02 34.56
CA VAL A 240 30.00 5.66 33.33
C VAL A 240 29.32 6.95 33.71
N GLY A 241 29.72 8.07 33.09
CA GLY A 241 29.16 9.39 33.37
C GLY A 241 29.22 9.81 34.83
N GLY A 242 30.25 9.37 35.55
CA GLY A 242 30.43 9.65 36.97
C GLY A 242 29.59 8.84 37.96
N LYS A 243 28.86 7.83 37.44
CA LYS A 243 28.02 6.93 38.24
C LYS A 243 28.50 5.50 38.13
N TYR A 244 28.47 4.78 39.26
CA TYR A 244 28.83 3.36 39.33
C TYR A 244 27.63 2.48 39.00
N TYR A 245 27.87 1.48 38.16
CA TYR A 245 26.92 0.45 37.82
C TYR A 245 27.53 -0.92 38.11
N ALA A 246 26.79 -1.75 38.83
CA ALA A 246 27.22 -3.11 39.14
C ALA A 246 27.13 -3.99 37.89
N ASP A 247 27.74 -5.18 37.98
CA ASP A 247 27.55 -6.23 36.97
C ASP A 247 26.06 -6.59 36.86
N GLY A 248 25.55 -6.70 35.63
CA GLY A 248 24.12 -6.90 35.31
C GLY A 248 23.29 -5.62 35.29
N GLU A 249 23.80 -4.46 35.67
CA GLU A 249 23.05 -3.20 35.59
C GLU A 249 23.17 -2.50 34.22
N VAL A 250 22.11 -1.79 33.84
CA VAL A 250 22.11 -0.90 32.66
C VAL A 250 22.97 0.31 32.94
N CYS A 251 24.06 0.47 32.25
CA CYS A 251 25.04 1.53 32.46
C CYS A 251 24.98 2.67 31.41
N ALA A 252 24.34 2.42 30.25
CA ALA A 252 24.11 3.43 29.26
C ALA A 252 22.82 3.12 28.45
N THR A 253 22.27 4.12 27.82
CA THR A 253 21.17 3.96 26.87
C THR A 253 21.55 4.66 25.58
N ILE A 254 21.29 4.02 24.44
CA ILE A 254 21.57 4.50 23.11
C ILE A 254 20.24 4.64 22.37
N LYS A 255 20.10 5.64 21.53
CA LYS A 255 18.96 5.79 20.62
C LYS A 255 19.44 5.85 19.19
N THR A 256 18.68 5.25 18.29
CA THR A 256 18.96 5.36 16.85
C THR A 256 18.58 6.71 16.29
N ALA A 257 19.36 7.15 15.31
CA ALA A 257 19.16 8.34 14.52
C ALA A 257 19.67 8.08 13.09
N PRO A 258 19.24 8.86 12.07
CA PRO A 258 19.68 8.66 10.71
C PRO A 258 21.16 8.99 10.57
N GLU A 259 21.93 8.09 9.96
CA GLU A 259 23.34 8.25 9.62
C GLU A 259 23.62 7.53 8.29
N ASP A 260 23.94 8.27 7.23
CA ASP A 260 24.34 7.75 5.91
C ASP A 260 23.37 6.69 5.32
N GLY A 261 22.07 6.93 5.42
CA GLY A 261 21.02 6.01 4.92
C GLY A 261 20.76 4.78 5.79
N SER A 262 21.27 4.78 7.03
CA SER A 262 21.01 3.77 8.04
C SER A 262 20.52 4.43 9.33
N HIS A 263 19.90 3.66 10.22
CA HIS A 263 19.38 4.11 11.51
C HIS A 263 20.28 3.60 12.63
N VAL A 264 21.18 4.45 13.08
CA VAL A 264 22.32 4.09 13.89
C VAL A 264 22.22 4.67 15.29
N GLY A 265 22.52 3.84 16.29
CA GLY A 265 22.78 4.26 17.66
C GLY A 265 24.25 4.05 18.02
N ALA A 266 24.91 5.05 18.58
CA ALA A 266 26.31 4.91 18.95
C ALA A 266 26.65 5.63 20.27
N THR A 267 27.73 5.18 20.90
CA THR A 267 28.41 5.92 21.99
C THR A 267 29.78 6.39 21.51
N GLY A 268 30.35 7.38 22.21
CA GLY A 268 31.73 7.84 21.98
C GLY A 268 32.78 6.80 22.38
N THR A 269 34.02 6.99 21.91
CA THR A 269 35.19 6.15 22.26
C THR A 269 35.63 6.24 23.71
N ASP A 270 35.06 7.15 24.49
CA ASP A 270 35.33 7.38 25.89
C ASP A 270 34.15 7.06 26.84
N ALA A 271 33.06 6.48 26.24
CA ALA A 271 31.80 6.35 26.96
C ALA A 271 31.75 5.16 27.93
N LEU A 272 32.34 4.03 27.55
CA LEU A 272 32.24 2.77 28.30
C LEU A 272 33.64 2.28 28.71
N PRO A 273 33.87 1.89 29.96
CA PRO A 273 35.09 1.19 30.36
C PRO A 273 35.30 -0.07 29.50
N ALA A 274 36.54 -0.39 29.22
CA ALA A 274 36.86 -1.59 28.43
C ALA A 274 36.43 -2.86 29.18
N GLY A 275 35.76 -3.80 28.49
CA GLY A 275 35.20 -5.01 29.07
C GLY A 275 34.06 -5.58 28.26
N ASN A 276 33.35 -6.58 28.80
CA ASN A 276 32.24 -7.22 28.18
C ASN A 276 30.92 -6.57 28.56
N TYR A 277 30.06 -6.43 27.59
CA TYR A 277 28.73 -5.82 27.69
C TYR A 277 27.72 -6.58 26.86
N ARG A 278 26.46 -6.31 27.12
CA ARG A 278 25.35 -6.73 26.28
C ARG A 278 24.51 -5.53 25.93
N ILE A 279 24.14 -5.43 24.67
CA ILE A 279 23.10 -4.50 24.22
C ILE A 279 21.77 -5.23 24.17
N VAL A 280 20.73 -4.61 24.68
CA VAL A 280 19.36 -5.14 24.71
C VAL A 280 18.43 -4.06 24.22
N GLU A 281 17.56 -4.37 23.29
CA GLU A 281 16.53 -3.43 22.91
C GLU A 281 15.58 -3.19 24.08
N SER A 282 15.37 -1.95 24.46
CA SER A 282 14.55 -1.54 25.59
C SER A 282 13.33 -0.73 25.19
N GLY A 283 13.19 -0.42 23.93
CA GLY A 283 12.04 0.25 23.34
C GLY A 283 12.14 0.29 21.85
N ALA A 284 11.12 -0.25 21.20
CA ALA A 284 10.99 -0.19 19.75
C ALA A 284 10.83 1.24 19.25
N PRO A 285 11.18 1.51 18.00
CA PRO A 285 10.86 2.76 17.35
C PRO A 285 9.37 2.80 16.97
N GLU A 286 8.90 3.95 16.52
CA GLU A 286 7.49 4.15 16.16
C GLU A 286 7.05 3.24 15.03
N GLY A 287 5.94 2.53 15.21
CA GLY A 287 5.35 1.63 14.24
C GLY A 287 5.89 0.19 14.26
N TYR A 288 6.77 -0.14 15.22
CA TYR A 288 7.39 -1.45 15.32
C TYR A 288 7.12 -2.14 16.67
N ASP A 289 7.07 -3.45 16.66
CA ASP A 289 7.13 -4.28 17.86
C ASP A 289 8.58 -4.48 18.27
N ALA A 290 8.86 -4.27 19.57
CA ALA A 290 10.20 -4.50 20.10
C ALA A 290 10.60 -5.98 20.00
N SER A 291 11.77 -6.22 19.46
CA SER A 291 12.39 -7.54 19.50
C SER A 291 12.98 -7.85 20.89
N ASP A 292 13.05 -9.14 21.26
CA ASP A 292 13.82 -9.60 22.40
C ASP A 292 15.33 -9.69 22.08
N ALA A 293 15.80 -8.98 21.05
CA ALA A 293 17.15 -9.06 20.57
C ALA A 293 18.17 -8.59 21.62
N SER A 294 19.20 -9.37 21.82
CA SER A 294 20.32 -9.01 22.68
C SER A 294 21.64 -9.47 22.06
N VAL A 295 22.60 -8.55 22.00
CA VAL A 295 23.91 -8.80 21.39
C VAL A 295 25.00 -8.56 22.44
N ALA A 296 25.82 -9.60 22.71
CA ALA A 296 26.99 -9.48 23.57
C ALA A 296 28.16 -8.91 22.76
N PHE A 297 28.92 -8.00 23.35
CA PHE A 297 30.06 -7.39 22.70
C PHE A 297 31.18 -7.05 23.70
N THR A 298 32.35 -6.78 23.18
CA THR A 298 33.51 -6.39 23.99
C THR A 298 33.97 -4.99 23.61
N VAL A 299 34.00 -4.08 24.55
CA VAL A 299 34.57 -2.73 24.42
C VAL A 299 36.09 -2.82 24.52
N LYS A 300 36.78 -2.28 23.50
CA LYS A 300 38.24 -2.19 23.44
C LYS A 300 38.69 -0.76 23.61
N ALA A 301 39.91 -0.60 24.10
CA ALA A 301 40.48 0.73 24.35
C ALA A 301 40.58 1.59 23.08
N GLY A 302 39.96 2.77 23.10
CA GLY A 302 40.02 3.76 22.04
C GLY A 302 39.26 3.42 20.76
N GLU A 303 38.49 2.32 20.77
CA GLU A 303 37.73 1.85 19.62
C GLU A 303 36.21 1.98 19.87
N VAL A 304 35.44 2.17 18.82
CA VAL A 304 33.99 1.92 18.82
C VAL A 304 33.78 0.51 18.27
N THR A 305 33.25 -0.38 19.10
CA THR A 305 32.88 -1.72 18.66
C THR A 305 31.69 -1.63 17.70
N ASP A 306 31.89 -2.04 16.47
CA ASP A 306 30.90 -1.95 15.41
C ASP A 306 30.05 -3.24 15.35
N LEU A 307 28.77 -3.11 15.67
CA LEU A 307 27.76 -4.19 15.62
C LEU A 307 26.85 -4.05 14.40
N THR A 308 27.14 -3.15 13.45
CA THR A 308 26.27 -2.92 12.28
C THR A 308 26.22 -4.11 11.32
N GLY A 309 27.16 -5.06 11.44
CA GLY A 309 27.17 -6.32 10.69
C GLY A 309 26.08 -7.32 11.12
N ASP A 310 25.54 -7.17 12.34
CA ASP A 310 24.44 -7.97 12.90
C ASP A 310 23.31 -7.01 13.31
N PRO A 311 22.50 -6.50 12.38
CA PRO A 311 21.47 -5.52 12.65
C PRO A 311 20.41 -6.06 13.62
N VAL A 312 19.90 -5.20 14.49
CA VAL A 312 18.72 -5.51 15.29
C VAL A 312 17.48 -5.19 14.46
N THR A 313 16.66 -6.21 14.22
CA THR A 313 15.48 -6.12 13.37
C THR A 313 14.21 -6.15 14.19
N ASP A 314 13.20 -5.33 13.81
CA ASP A 314 11.85 -5.40 14.36
C ASP A 314 10.83 -5.68 13.26
N GLU A 315 9.69 -6.20 13.66
CA GLU A 315 8.52 -6.39 12.80
C GLU A 315 7.63 -5.15 12.88
N VAL A 316 7.18 -4.66 11.72
CA VAL A 316 6.25 -3.53 11.65
C VAL A 316 4.88 -3.94 12.19
N PHE A 317 4.23 -3.09 12.97
CA PHE A 317 2.84 -3.31 13.37
C PHE A 317 1.95 -3.46 12.16
N ARG A 318 1.00 -4.37 12.25
CA ARG A 318 -0.01 -4.57 11.22
C ARG A 318 -1.40 -4.51 11.82
N GLY A 319 -2.31 -3.89 11.10
CA GLY A 319 -3.72 -3.80 11.44
C GLY A 319 -4.60 -4.11 10.23
N GLY A 320 -5.86 -3.79 10.33
CA GLY A 320 -6.82 -3.94 9.25
C GLY A 320 -7.75 -2.73 9.14
N VAL A 321 -8.63 -2.77 8.15
CA VAL A 321 -9.70 -1.78 7.97
C VAL A 321 -11.02 -2.47 7.74
N GLN A 322 -12.08 -1.88 8.25
CA GLN A 322 -13.47 -2.26 7.98
C GLN A 322 -14.24 -1.03 7.51
N VAL A 323 -14.98 -1.18 6.43
CA VAL A 323 -15.95 -0.20 5.96
C VAL A 323 -17.36 -0.72 6.16
N THR A 324 -18.31 0.18 6.35
CA THR A 324 -19.75 -0.11 6.41
C THR A 324 -20.42 0.52 5.21
N LYS A 325 -21.29 -0.23 4.56
CA LYS A 325 -22.12 0.25 3.46
C LYS A 325 -23.54 0.48 3.93
N SER A 326 -24.11 1.61 3.54
CA SER A 326 -25.46 2.01 3.96
C SER A 326 -26.25 2.59 2.78
N ASP A 327 -27.56 2.45 2.84
CA ASP A 327 -28.50 3.14 1.95
C ASP A 327 -28.60 4.62 2.34
N LYS A 328 -28.55 5.50 1.36
CA LYS A 328 -28.59 6.94 1.58
C LYS A 328 -29.95 7.45 2.02
N GLU A 329 -31.03 6.84 1.54
CA GLU A 329 -32.39 7.26 1.87
C GLU A 329 -32.83 6.73 3.23
N LEU A 330 -32.50 5.48 3.55
CA LEU A 330 -32.77 4.88 4.86
C LEU A 330 -31.79 5.39 5.93
N GLN A 331 -30.62 5.87 5.54
CA GLN A 331 -29.51 6.30 6.42
C GLN A 331 -29.06 5.18 7.38
N ALA A 332 -29.13 3.96 6.93
CA ALA A 332 -28.79 2.76 7.67
C ALA A 332 -28.13 1.73 6.78
N SER A 333 -27.45 0.76 7.36
CA SER A 333 -26.88 -0.39 6.66
C SER A 333 -27.96 -1.45 6.43
N GLU A 334 -29.00 -1.04 5.76
CA GLU A 334 -30.17 -1.78 5.31
C GLU A 334 -30.43 -1.34 3.86
N ALA A 335 -31.01 -2.18 3.05
CA ALA A 335 -31.31 -1.84 1.67
C ALA A 335 -32.79 -1.53 1.49
N LEU A 336 -33.12 -0.66 0.52
CA LEU A 336 -34.47 -0.50 0.06
C LEU A 336 -34.92 -1.81 -0.58
N ALA A 337 -36.15 -2.23 -0.28
CA ALA A 337 -36.70 -3.49 -0.74
C ALA A 337 -36.68 -3.59 -2.28
N GLY A 338 -36.23 -4.74 -2.75
CA GLY A 338 -36.06 -5.00 -4.16
C GLY A 338 -34.72 -4.58 -4.73
N SER A 339 -33.89 -3.78 -3.99
CA SER A 339 -32.51 -3.54 -4.38
C SER A 339 -31.68 -4.81 -4.26
N GLY A 340 -30.56 -4.88 -5.01
CA GLY A 340 -29.71 -6.06 -5.03
C GLY A 340 -29.68 -6.74 -6.40
N HIS A 341 -29.02 -7.90 -6.45
CA HIS A 341 -28.86 -8.62 -7.71
C HIS A 341 -30.17 -9.29 -8.16
N LYS A 342 -30.62 -8.98 -9.35
CA LYS A 342 -31.81 -9.57 -9.99
C LYS A 342 -31.74 -11.10 -10.09
N GLU A 343 -30.54 -11.64 -10.32
CA GLU A 343 -30.32 -13.05 -10.66
C GLU A 343 -29.91 -13.93 -9.47
N ALA A 344 -29.54 -13.35 -8.37
CA ALA A 344 -29.12 -14.06 -7.16
C ALA A 344 -29.58 -13.32 -5.91
N PRO A 345 -30.89 -13.26 -5.63
CA PRO A 345 -31.39 -12.71 -4.38
C PRO A 345 -30.88 -13.59 -3.23
N GLY A 346 -29.93 -13.09 -2.47
CA GLY A 346 -29.47 -13.70 -1.23
C GLY A 346 -30.44 -13.44 -0.10
N GLU A 347 -30.04 -13.85 1.10
CA GLU A 347 -30.79 -13.51 2.33
C GLU A 347 -30.76 -11.99 2.60
N HIS A 348 -29.66 -11.30 2.15
CA HIS A 348 -29.46 -9.86 2.22
C HIS A 348 -28.87 -9.33 0.91
N PRO A 349 -29.67 -9.19 -0.16
CA PRO A 349 -29.13 -8.93 -1.49
C PRO A 349 -28.73 -7.47 -1.74
N GLY A 350 -29.27 -6.53 -0.97
CA GLY A 350 -29.31 -5.12 -1.35
C GLY A 350 -27.98 -4.41 -1.50
N LEU A 351 -27.06 -4.57 -0.54
CA LEU A 351 -25.76 -3.87 -0.50
C LEU A 351 -24.56 -4.83 -0.57
N ASP A 352 -24.79 -6.09 -0.98
CA ASP A 352 -23.73 -7.06 -1.25
C ASP A 352 -22.99 -6.73 -2.55
N GLY A 353 -21.72 -7.17 -2.65
CA GLY A 353 -20.96 -7.12 -3.87
C GLY A 353 -20.45 -5.73 -4.28
N ILE A 354 -20.53 -4.74 -3.39
CA ILE A 354 -20.01 -3.40 -3.63
C ILE A 354 -18.51 -3.38 -3.32
N GLU A 355 -17.69 -2.85 -4.22
CA GLU A 355 -16.24 -2.92 -4.11
C GLU A 355 -15.60 -1.63 -3.61
N PHE A 356 -14.56 -1.80 -2.82
CA PHE A 356 -13.72 -0.74 -2.30
C PHE A 356 -12.25 -1.04 -2.59
N THR A 357 -11.50 -0.03 -2.96
CA THR A 357 -10.05 -0.10 -3.10
C THR A 357 -9.38 0.62 -1.95
N VAL A 358 -8.44 -0.07 -1.30
CA VAL A 358 -7.54 0.51 -0.29
C VAL A 358 -6.21 0.85 -0.95
N THR A 359 -5.74 2.08 -0.77
CA THR A 359 -4.54 2.63 -1.41
C THR A 359 -3.53 3.06 -0.36
N ASN A 360 -2.26 2.74 -0.55
CA ASN A 360 -1.16 3.23 0.30
C ASN A 360 -1.00 4.75 0.16
N ARG A 361 -1.06 5.50 1.27
CA ARG A 361 -0.79 6.93 1.36
C ARG A 361 0.35 7.27 2.30
N SER A 362 0.99 6.25 2.83
CA SER A 362 2.12 6.38 3.73
C SER A 362 3.33 7.00 3.07
N ALA A 363 4.33 7.38 3.86
CA ALA A 363 5.58 7.96 3.38
C ALA A 363 6.45 6.96 2.60
N HIS A 364 6.30 5.66 2.91
CA HIS A 364 7.11 4.59 2.31
C HIS A 364 6.21 3.48 1.75
N LYS A 365 6.83 2.61 0.95
CA LYS A 365 6.20 1.38 0.47
C LYS A 365 5.82 0.46 1.64
N VAL A 366 4.85 -0.39 1.40
CA VAL A 366 4.35 -1.38 2.36
C VAL A 366 4.37 -2.78 1.74
N LEU A 367 4.64 -3.79 2.54
CA LEU A 367 4.55 -5.18 2.09
C LEU A 367 3.16 -5.72 2.45
N VAL A 368 2.35 -6.03 1.44
CA VAL A 368 1.01 -6.60 1.60
C VAL A 368 0.89 -7.83 0.72
N ASP A 369 0.46 -8.96 1.28
CA ASP A 369 0.33 -10.26 0.59
C ASP A 369 1.61 -10.72 -0.14
N GLY A 370 2.78 -10.35 0.41
CA GLY A 370 4.09 -10.69 -0.16
C GLY A 370 4.53 -9.81 -1.33
N GLU A 371 3.81 -8.75 -1.65
CA GLU A 371 4.13 -7.78 -2.69
C GLU A 371 4.37 -6.39 -2.12
N TRP A 372 5.41 -5.72 -2.62
CA TRP A 372 5.68 -4.33 -2.28
C TRP A 372 4.73 -3.40 -3.02
N ARG A 373 4.11 -2.48 -2.27
CA ARG A 373 3.19 -1.46 -2.79
C ARG A 373 3.74 -0.07 -2.48
N GLU A 374 4.05 0.68 -3.52
CA GLU A 374 4.53 2.05 -3.39
C GLU A 374 3.43 3.01 -2.91
N PRO A 375 3.77 4.20 -2.38
CA PRO A 375 2.79 5.23 -2.13
C PRO A 375 1.96 5.58 -3.37
N GLY A 376 0.65 5.48 -3.26
CA GLY A 376 -0.31 5.68 -4.36
C GLY A 376 -0.82 4.40 -5.00
N GLU A 377 -0.22 3.24 -4.73
CA GLU A 377 -0.69 1.96 -5.25
C GLU A 377 -1.79 1.33 -4.38
N ALA A 378 -2.64 0.55 -5.03
CA ALA A 378 -3.67 -0.24 -4.35
C ALA A 378 -3.02 -1.38 -3.55
N VAL A 379 -3.45 -1.54 -2.31
CA VAL A 379 -2.96 -2.58 -1.39
C VAL A 379 -4.00 -3.67 -1.13
N ALA A 380 -5.28 -3.36 -1.29
CA ALA A 380 -6.36 -4.34 -1.12
C ALA A 380 -7.61 -3.90 -1.88
N THR A 381 -8.39 -4.88 -2.30
CA THR A 381 -9.77 -4.71 -2.76
C THR A 381 -10.69 -5.41 -1.76
N LEU A 382 -11.74 -4.73 -1.33
CA LEU A 382 -12.72 -5.21 -0.37
C LEU A 382 -14.07 -5.29 -1.05
N THR A 383 -14.84 -6.33 -0.75
CA THR A 383 -16.19 -6.50 -1.28
C THR A 383 -17.17 -6.64 -0.13
N THR A 384 -18.29 -5.93 -0.19
CA THR A 384 -19.29 -5.95 0.87
C THR A 384 -20.06 -7.27 0.91
N ALA A 385 -20.35 -7.68 2.11
CA ALA A 385 -21.28 -8.76 2.42
C ALA A 385 -22.01 -8.48 3.73
N TRP A 386 -23.18 -9.10 3.91
CA TRP A 386 -23.89 -9.02 5.19
C TRP A 386 -23.07 -9.64 6.32
N ASN A 387 -22.94 -8.91 7.42
CA ASN A 387 -22.21 -9.34 8.61
C ASN A 387 -23.19 -9.46 9.78
N ASP A 388 -23.55 -10.68 10.16
CA ASP A 388 -24.49 -10.96 11.25
C ASP A 388 -24.05 -10.41 12.61
N GLU A 389 -22.74 -10.34 12.88
CA GLU A 389 -22.21 -9.82 14.14
C GLU A 389 -22.35 -8.30 14.22
N ALA A 390 -22.13 -7.62 13.11
CA ALA A 390 -22.28 -6.18 12.98
C ALA A 390 -23.73 -5.76 12.76
N GLY A 391 -24.59 -6.67 12.25
CA GLY A 391 -25.93 -6.35 11.77
C GLY A 391 -25.89 -5.32 10.64
N ALA A 392 -24.92 -5.44 9.73
CA ALA A 392 -24.66 -4.43 8.70
C ALA A 392 -23.91 -5.04 7.51
N TYR A 393 -24.02 -4.41 6.34
CA TYR A 393 -23.18 -4.71 5.20
C TYR A 393 -21.78 -4.13 5.41
N THR A 394 -20.78 -4.98 5.51
CA THR A 394 -19.39 -4.59 5.77
C THR A 394 -18.43 -5.22 4.79
N ALA A 395 -17.29 -4.58 4.60
CA ALA A 395 -16.14 -5.15 3.93
C ALA A 395 -14.89 -4.87 4.74
N GLN A 396 -14.00 -5.86 4.91
CA GLN A 396 -12.84 -5.70 5.76
C GLN A 396 -11.63 -6.49 5.28
N THR A 397 -10.44 -6.02 5.67
CA THR A 397 -9.20 -6.80 5.58
C THR A 397 -9.04 -7.72 6.80
N ALA A 398 -8.04 -8.60 6.77
CA ALA A 398 -7.55 -9.24 7.99
C ALA A 398 -6.97 -8.20 8.97
N ALA A 399 -6.97 -8.52 10.27
CA ALA A 399 -6.48 -7.64 11.32
C ALA A 399 -4.95 -7.45 11.33
N ASP A 400 -4.23 -8.18 10.49
CA ASP A 400 -2.78 -8.14 10.31
C ASP A 400 -2.37 -7.90 8.84
N ALA A 401 -3.27 -7.40 8.02
CA ALA A 401 -3.04 -7.22 6.59
C ALA A 401 -2.16 -6.00 6.27
N LEU A 402 -2.44 -4.87 6.92
CA LEU A 402 -1.87 -3.57 6.56
C LEU A 402 -0.78 -3.15 7.54
N PRO A 403 0.45 -2.87 7.10
CA PRO A 403 1.49 -2.29 7.95
C PRO A 403 1.10 -0.96 8.58
N TYR A 404 1.80 -0.57 9.65
CA TYR A 404 1.68 0.75 10.25
C TYR A 404 1.80 1.85 9.19
N GLY A 405 0.75 2.63 9.01
CA GLY A 405 0.72 3.59 7.91
C GLY A 405 -0.58 4.35 7.79
N THR A 406 -0.62 5.19 6.77
CA THR A 406 -1.78 5.97 6.33
C THR A 406 -2.29 5.40 5.02
N TYR A 407 -3.59 5.27 4.89
CA TYR A 407 -4.25 4.66 3.75
C TYR A 407 -5.50 5.44 3.36
N ASP A 408 -5.87 5.39 2.10
CA ASP A 408 -7.19 5.80 1.63
C ASP A 408 -8.02 4.56 1.34
N VAL A 409 -9.28 4.59 1.70
CA VAL A 409 -10.29 3.66 1.21
C VAL A 409 -11.32 4.41 0.38
N ARG A 410 -11.63 3.88 -0.78
CA ARG A 410 -12.55 4.49 -1.73
C ARG A 410 -13.46 3.41 -2.31
N GLU A 411 -14.73 3.73 -2.45
CA GLU A 411 -15.65 2.92 -3.24
C GLU A 411 -15.34 3.02 -4.73
N THR A 412 -15.26 1.90 -5.41
CA THR A 412 -14.85 1.80 -6.82
C THR A 412 -15.92 1.27 -7.75
N SER A 413 -16.82 0.43 -7.25
CA SER A 413 -17.97 -0.04 -8.02
C SER A 413 -19.17 -0.35 -7.14
N THR A 414 -20.37 -0.35 -7.72
CA THR A 414 -21.61 -0.76 -7.07
C THR A 414 -22.11 -2.06 -7.69
N ASN A 415 -23.14 -2.64 -7.09
CA ASN A 415 -23.77 -3.86 -7.58
C ASN A 415 -24.89 -3.62 -8.63
N GLY A 416 -24.99 -2.41 -9.18
CA GLY A 416 -25.98 -2.06 -10.19
C GLY A 416 -27.36 -1.63 -9.65
N SER A 417 -27.76 -2.02 -8.44
CA SER A 417 -28.99 -1.51 -7.80
C SER A 417 -28.79 -0.16 -7.11
N TYR A 418 -27.56 0.27 -6.97
CA TYR A 418 -27.14 1.55 -6.37
C TYR A 418 -26.30 2.37 -7.35
N LEU A 419 -26.43 3.69 -7.25
CA LEU A 419 -25.60 4.66 -7.96
C LEU A 419 -24.39 4.99 -7.11
N LEU A 420 -23.19 4.95 -7.67
CA LEU A 420 -21.97 5.38 -6.98
C LEU A 420 -22.03 6.89 -6.69
N THR A 421 -22.56 7.25 -5.55
CA THR A 421 -22.73 8.65 -5.12
C THR A 421 -21.77 9.07 -4.01
N ASP A 422 -21.12 8.14 -3.32
CA ASP A 422 -20.15 8.37 -2.24
C ASP A 422 -18.78 7.75 -2.57
N GLY A 423 -18.24 8.09 -3.73
CA GLY A 423 -16.95 7.57 -4.22
C GLY A 423 -15.73 8.40 -3.83
N GLU A 424 -15.85 9.38 -2.92
CA GLU A 424 -14.69 10.13 -2.44
C GLU A 424 -13.84 9.31 -1.48
N PRO A 425 -12.51 9.35 -1.61
CA PRO A 425 -11.63 8.58 -0.74
C PRO A 425 -11.69 9.09 0.70
N ARG A 426 -11.65 8.16 1.66
CA ARG A 426 -11.53 8.47 3.10
C ARG A 426 -10.22 7.94 3.62
N THR A 427 -9.45 8.82 4.26
CA THR A 427 -8.16 8.49 4.82
C THR A 427 -8.33 7.89 6.21
N PHE A 428 -7.65 6.78 6.48
CA PHE A 428 -7.56 6.14 7.80
C PHE A 428 -6.11 5.80 8.13
N GLU A 429 -5.87 5.49 9.40
CA GLU A 429 -4.54 5.22 9.90
C GLU A 429 -4.48 3.89 10.66
N VAL A 430 -3.51 3.08 10.32
CA VAL A 430 -3.14 1.90 11.11
C VAL A 430 -2.02 2.31 12.08
N ARG A 431 -2.36 2.35 13.37
CA ARG A 431 -1.44 2.80 14.43
C ARG A 431 -1.28 1.79 15.56
N THR A 432 -2.08 0.75 15.59
CA THR A 432 -2.09 -0.29 16.63
C THR A 432 -2.07 -1.67 15.98
N GLY A 433 -1.23 -2.55 16.46
CA GLY A 433 -1.14 -3.93 15.99
C GLY A 433 -2.42 -4.72 16.29
N GLY A 434 -2.93 -5.45 15.28
CA GLY A 434 -4.11 -6.31 15.40
C GLY A 434 -5.44 -5.58 15.48
N GLU A 435 -5.48 -4.26 15.33
CA GLU A 435 -6.71 -3.47 15.32
C GLU A 435 -7.32 -3.44 13.92
N ILE A 436 -8.64 -3.58 13.83
CA ILE A 436 -9.41 -3.29 12.62
C ILE A 436 -9.98 -1.88 12.75
N VAL A 437 -9.46 -0.97 11.95
CA VAL A 437 -9.86 0.43 11.94
C VAL A 437 -11.20 0.57 11.23
N SER A 438 -12.19 1.20 11.88
CA SER A 438 -13.52 1.49 11.32
C SER A 438 -13.85 2.98 11.27
N ALA A 439 -12.85 3.82 11.54
CA ALA A 439 -12.97 5.26 11.50
C ALA A 439 -11.86 5.88 10.66
N SER A 440 -12.18 6.98 9.99
CA SER A 440 -11.21 7.82 9.28
C SER A 440 -10.30 8.59 10.24
N ALA A 441 -9.24 9.16 9.71
CA ALA A 441 -8.23 9.90 10.48
C ALA A 441 -8.80 11.12 11.25
N ASP A 442 -9.93 11.68 10.80
CA ASP A 442 -10.68 12.75 11.48
C ASP A 442 -11.70 12.25 12.51
N GLY A 443 -11.80 10.92 12.68
CA GLY A 443 -12.67 10.26 13.64
C GLY A 443 -14.10 9.98 13.17
N ALA A 444 -14.42 10.25 11.89
CA ALA A 444 -15.70 9.88 11.31
C ALA A 444 -15.72 8.36 11.01
N ALA A 445 -16.89 7.73 11.10
CA ALA A 445 -17.03 6.34 10.71
C ALA A 445 -16.69 6.15 9.21
N LEU A 446 -16.07 5.02 8.87
CA LEU A 446 -15.85 4.61 7.48
C LEU A 446 -17.15 4.00 6.93
N GLU A 447 -18.19 4.81 6.91
CA GLU A 447 -19.52 4.45 6.40
C GLU A 447 -19.76 5.17 5.06
N PHE A 448 -20.04 4.41 4.01
CA PHE A 448 -20.30 4.90 2.66
C PHE A 448 -21.79 4.74 2.34
N ARG A 449 -22.40 5.77 1.75
CA ARG A 449 -23.85 5.84 1.52
C ARG A 449 -24.15 6.13 0.07
N ASP A 450 -24.82 5.19 -0.59
CA ASP A 450 -25.22 5.35 -1.98
C ASP A 450 -26.72 5.51 -2.14
N GLN A 451 -27.06 6.15 -3.26
CA GLN A 451 -28.42 6.32 -3.70
C GLN A 451 -28.90 5.08 -4.42
N VAL A 452 -29.99 4.48 -3.97
CA VAL A 452 -30.65 3.40 -4.70
C VAL A 452 -31.10 3.90 -6.09
N VAL A 453 -30.97 3.05 -7.10
CA VAL A 453 -31.53 3.29 -8.42
C VAL A 453 -33.04 3.46 -8.31
N ARG A 454 -33.57 4.54 -8.86
CA ARG A 454 -35.02 4.81 -8.91
C ARG A 454 -35.46 5.23 -10.28
N ASN A 455 -36.64 4.76 -10.69
CA ASN A 455 -37.26 5.20 -11.91
C ASN A 455 -38.76 5.41 -11.71
N ASP A 456 -39.39 6.01 -12.70
CA ASP A 456 -40.82 6.22 -12.75
C ASP A 456 -41.47 5.29 -13.76
N LEU A 457 -42.77 5.03 -13.55
CA LEU A 457 -43.64 4.33 -14.46
C LEU A 457 -44.54 5.36 -15.17
N GLU A 458 -44.63 5.25 -16.48
CA GLU A 458 -45.62 5.94 -17.31
C GLU A 458 -46.51 4.89 -17.95
N LEU A 459 -47.81 5.09 -17.88
CA LEU A 459 -48.76 4.16 -18.52
C LEU A 459 -49.87 4.89 -19.23
N SER A 460 -50.41 4.25 -20.25
CA SER A 460 -51.60 4.68 -21.00
C SER A 460 -52.56 3.52 -21.15
N LYS A 461 -53.78 3.67 -20.66
CA LYS A 461 -54.86 2.67 -20.76
C LYS A 461 -55.93 3.15 -21.69
N LYS A 462 -56.20 2.36 -22.69
CA LYS A 462 -57.21 2.69 -23.72
C LYS A 462 -58.22 1.56 -23.90
N SER A 463 -59.44 1.94 -24.36
CA SER A 463 -60.47 1.02 -24.78
C SER A 463 -60.08 0.45 -26.16
N GLU A 464 -60.20 -0.85 -26.32
CA GLU A 464 -59.92 -1.56 -27.59
C GLU A 464 -60.93 -1.21 -28.68
N SER A 465 -62.18 -0.89 -28.29
CA SER A 465 -63.25 -0.69 -29.25
C SER A 465 -63.22 0.67 -29.94
N ASP A 466 -62.75 1.74 -29.29
CA ASP A 466 -62.86 3.12 -29.79
C ASP A 466 -61.59 3.95 -29.51
N ASN A 467 -60.53 3.30 -28.97
CA ASN A 467 -59.27 3.94 -28.60
C ASN A 467 -59.43 5.14 -27.62
N ALA A 468 -60.53 5.17 -26.85
CA ALA A 468 -60.78 6.17 -25.83
C ALA A 468 -59.95 5.88 -24.57
N GLY A 469 -59.36 6.91 -23.95
CA GLY A 469 -58.69 6.79 -22.66
C GLY A 469 -59.68 6.33 -21.56
N LEU A 470 -59.23 5.40 -20.73
CA LEU A 470 -60.01 4.86 -19.60
C LEU A 470 -59.43 5.29 -18.27
N MET A 471 -60.23 5.91 -17.38
CA MET A 471 -59.82 6.23 -16.03
C MET A 471 -60.02 4.98 -15.16
N VAL A 472 -58.92 4.28 -14.85
CA VAL A 472 -58.93 3.01 -14.12
C VAL A 472 -57.83 3.00 -13.05
N PRO A 473 -58.05 2.30 -11.92
CA PRO A 473 -57.05 2.16 -10.85
C PRO A 473 -56.17 0.93 -11.07
N PHE A 474 -54.86 1.08 -10.84
CA PHE A 474 -53.89 0.01 -10.85
C PHE A 474 -53.22 -0.13 -9.50
N ALA A 475 -53.32 -1.28 -8.88
CA ALA A 475 -52.51 -1.64 -7.71
C ALA A 475 -51.10 -1.98 -8.21
N ILE A 476 -50.10 -1.29 -7.74
CA ILE A 476 -48.68 -1.53 -8.00
C ILE A 476 -48.10 -2.12 -6.69
N GLU A 477 -47.59 -3.32 -6.76
CA GLU A 477 -47.01 -4.06 -5.62
C GLU A 477 -45.51 -4.28 -5.87
N ASN A 478 -44.68 -3.94 -4.89
CA ASN A 478 -43.29 -4.35 -4.85
C ASN A 478 -43.24 -5.84 -4.49
N ALA A 479 -42.66 -6.68 -5.34
CA ALA A 479 -42.64 -8.13 -5.16
C ALA A 479 -41.83 -8.59 -3.93
N ALA A 480 -40.86 -7.78 -3.47
CA ALA A 480 -40.00 -8.12 -2.33
C ALA A 480 -40.68 -7.83 -0.98
N THR A 481 -41.40 -6.71 -0.85
CA THR A 481 -41.99 -6.28 0.43
C THR A 481 -43.49 -6.46 0.51
N GLY A 482 -44.17 -6.59 -0.64
CA GLY A 482 -45.63 -6.47 -0.71
C GLY A 482 -46.14 -5.04 -0.46
N GLU A 483 -45.24 -4.01 -0.43
CA GLU A 483 -45.65 -2.60 -0.41
C GLU A 483 -46.49 -2.31 -1.66
N THR A 484 -47.72 -1.84 -1.45
CA THR A 484 -48.69 -1.69 -2.53
C THR A 484 -49.28 -0.29 -2.49
N HIS A 485 -49.27 0.37 -3.65
CA HIS A 485 -49.92 1.68 -3.84
C HIS A 485 -50.82 1.65 -5.05
N VAL A 486 -51.86 2.46 -5.06
CA VAL A 486 -52.80 2.53 -6.19
C VAL A 486 -52.59 3.80 -6.98
N LEU A 487 -52.24 3.61 -8.26
CA LEU A 487 -52.10 4.67 -9.28
C LEU A 487 -53.38 4.67 -10.14
N VAL A 488 -54.00 5.81 -10.34
CA VAL A 488 -55.21 5.98 -11.17
C VAL A 488 -54.85 6.77 -12.44
N THR A 489 -55.26 6.24 -13.59
CA THR A 489 -55.15 6.95 -14.85
C THR A 489 -56.11 8.15 -14.92
N ASP A 490 -55.75 9.19 -15.67
CA ASP A 490 -56.65 10.32 -15.91
C ASP A 490 -57.73 9.98 -16.95
N ARG A 491 -58.56 10.96 -17.30
CA ARG A 491 -59.62 10.79 -18.29
C ARG A 491 -59.11 10.53 -19.72
N ASN A 492 -57.84 10.77 -19.97
CA ASN A 492 -57.20 10.44 -21.25
C ASN A 492 -56.61 9.02 -21.23
N GLY A 493 -56.72 8.34 -20.06
CA GLY A 493 -56.15 7.04 -19.82
C GLY A 493 -54.65 7.08 -19.41
N ASP A 494 -54.09 8.26 -19.22
CA ASP A 494 -52.65 8.41 -18.91
C ASP A 494 -52.40 8.55 -17.43
N ALA A 495 -51.31 7.96 -16.94
CA ALA A 495 -50.79 8.13 -15.58
C ALA A 495 -49.26 8.12 -15.56
N SER A 496 -48.68 8.75 -14.56
CA SER A 496 -47.26 8.69 -14.30
C SER A 496 -47.00 8.72 -12.78
N THR A 497 -45.99 7.99 -12.34
CA THR A 497 -45.54 8.04 -10.95
C THR A 497 -44.60 9.23 -10.67
N ALA A 498 -44.14 9.90 -11.70
CA ALA A 498 -43.20 11.02 -11.58
C ALA A 498 -43.79 12.18 -10.77
N SER A 499 -42.99 12.79 -9.89
CA SER A 499 -43.38 13.95 -9.06
C SER A 499 -43.79 15.17 -9.88
N SER A 500 -43.33 15.26 -11.15
CA SER A 500 -43.76 16.29 -12.13
C SER A 500 -45.19 16.11 -12.60
N TRP A 501 -45.72 14.87 -12.54
CA TRP A 501 -47.11 14.54 -12.82
C TRP A 501 -47.98 14.78 -11.59
N ASN A 502 -47.64 14.11 -10.47
CA ASN A 502 -48.28 14.27 -9.18
C ASN A 502 -47.23 14.16 -8.06
N LYS A 503 -47.32 15.01 -7.02
CA LYS A 503 -46.42 14.97 -5.88
C LYS A 503 -46.46 13.60 -5.21
N HIS A 504 -45.29 13.08 -4.84
CA HIS A 504 -45.18 11.78 -4.20
C HIS A 504 -45.94 11.75 -2.87
N SER A 505 -46.55 10.64 -2.57
CA SER A 505 -47.24 10.38 -1.32
C SER A 505 -47.12 8.90 -0.95
N ARG A 506 -46.85 8.63 0.31
CA ARG A 506 -46.83 7.30 0.90
C ARG A 506 -48.03 7.04 1.76
N ASP A 507 -48.23 7.89 2.78
CA ASP A 507 -49.25 7.64 3.82
C ASP A 507 -50.59 8.31 3.53
N THR A 508 -50.64 9.14 2.52
CA THR A 508 -51.80 10.00 2.20
C THR A 508 -52.33 9.75 0.80
N ASN A 509 -51.90 8.67 0.13
CA ASN A 509 -52.49 8.32 -1.15
C ASN A 509 -53.94 7.87 -0.93
N ALA A 510 -54.86 8.72 -1.34
CA ALA A 510 -56.29 8.46 -1.15
C ALA A 510 -56.76 7.20 -1.88
N ASN A 511 -56.05 6.79 -2.92
CA ASN A 511 -56.42 5.63 -3.73
C ASN A 511 -56.01 4.30 -3.08
N ASP A 512 -55.10 4.25 -2.12
CA ASP A 512 -54.74 3.02 -1.42
C ASP A 512 -55.92 2.43 -0.63
N ALA A 513 -56.90 3.22 -0.28
CA ALA A 513 -58.14 2.78 0.31
C ALA A 513 -59.04 1.95 -0.64
N LEU A 514 -58.69 1.95 -1.93
CA LEU A 514 -59.40 1.14 -2.96
C LEU A 514 -58.92 -0.31 -2.98
N LEU A 515 -57.82 -0.63 -2.32
CA LEU A 515 -57.33 -2.00 -2.18
C LEU A 515 -58.35 -2.83 -1.38
N GLY A 516 -58.76 -3.96 -1.97
CA GLY A 516 -59.78 -4.85 -1.32
C GLY A 516 -61.23 -4.35 -1.40
N HIS A 517 -61.51 -3.32 -2.22
CA HIS A 517 -62.87 -2.84 -2.43
C HIS A 517 -63.76 -3.96 -3.02
N GLU A 518 -64.91 -4.19 -2.44
CA GLU A 518 -65.90 -5.16 -2.93
C GLU A 518 -66.76 -4.54 -4.03
N GLY A 519 -66.70 -5.09 -5.23
CA GLY A 519 -67.45 -4.67 -6.41
C GLY A 519 -66.75 -3.57 -7.25
N PRO A 520 -67.43 -3.08 -8.34
CA PRO A 520 -66.81 -2.01 -9.17
C PRO A 520 -66.61 -0.72 -8.44
N ILE A 521 -65.39 -0.12 -8.53
CA ILE A 521 -65.05 1.15 -7.91
C ILE A 521 -65.66 2.30 -8.74
N ALA A 522 -66.39 3.20 -8.06
CA ALA A 522 -66.99 4.33 -8.74
C ALA A 522 -65.98 5.42 -9.12
N ALA A 523 -66.21 6.08 -10.25
CA ALA A 523 -65.31 7.14 -10.71
C ALA A 523 -65.14 8.30 -9.71
N ALA A 524 -66.10 8.52 -8.83
CA ALA A 524 -66.06 9.53 -7.80
C ALA A 524 -65.12 9.22 -6.63
N ASP A 525 -64.79 7.94 -6.43
CA ASP A 525 -63.94 7.47 -5.36
C ASP A 525 -62.44 7.42 -5.78
N MET A 526 -62.14 7.63 -7.06
CA MET A 526 -60.81 7.61 -7.63
C MET A 526 -60.20 9.04 -7.74
N ASP A 527 -58.97 9.21 -7.32
CA ASP A 527 -58.24 10.46 -7.46
C ASP A 527 -57.01 10.30 -8.43
N PRO A 528 -57.11 10.74 -9.70
CA PRO A 528 -56.00 10.66 -10.63
C PRO A 528 -54.83 11.68 -10.35
N LYS A 529 -54.93 12.44 -9.26
CA LYS A 529 -53.91 13.41 -8.78
C LYS A 529 -53.16 12.91 -7.55
N ALA A 530 -53.52 11.73 -7.00
CA ALA A 530 -52.78 11.14 -5.93
C ALA A 530 -51.46 10.53 -6.48
N GLY A 531 -50.32 11.03 -6.02
CA GLY A 531 -49.00 10.44 -6.32
C GLY A 531 -48.74 9.24 -5.40
N ILE A 532 -47.73 8.45 -5.77
CA ILE A 532 -47.28 7.30 -4.98
C ILE A 532 -45.82 7.46 -4.60
N TRP A 533 -45.37 6.67 -3.62
CA TRP A 533 -43.97 6.61 -3.18
C TRP A 533 -43.69 5.26 -2.51
N PHE A 534 -42.76 4.50 -3.10
CA PHE A 534 -42.27 3.26 -2.53
C PHE A 534 -41.07 3.52 -1.64
N SER A 535 -41.11 3.00 -0.42
CA SER A 535 -40.17 3.42 0.62
C SER A 535 -39.66 2.36 1.55
N LEU A 536 -40.25 1.15 1.54
CA LEU A 536 -39.90 0.13 2.53
C LEU A 536 -38.56 -0.49 2.29
N GLY A 537 -37.73 -0.53 3.36
CA GLY A 537 -36.50 -1.29 3.42
C GLY A 537 -36.76 -2.76 3.78
N GLU A 538 -35.70 -3.58 3.71
CA GLU A 538 -35.73 -5.03 4.01
C GLU A 538 -36.21 -5.32 5.43
N ASP A 539 -35.83 -4.47 6.39
CA ASP A 539 -36.21 -4.57 7.81
C ASP A 539 -37.59 -3.98 8.13
N GLY A 540 -38.31 -3.44 7.13
CA GLY A 540 -39.57 -2.71 7.30
C GLY A 540 -39.38 -1.26 7.73
N SER A 541 -38.12 -0.73 7.77
CA SER A 541 -37.84 0.71 7.85
C SER A 541 -38.40 1.43 6.61
N SER A 542 -38.43 2.75 6.63
CA SER A 542 -38.98 3.47 5.48
C SER A 542 -38.24 4.74 5.17
N ALA A 543 -37.92 4.93 3.89
CA ALA A 543 -37.35 6.14 3.35
C ALA A 543 -38.35 7.31 3.36
N PRO A 544 -37.94 8.55 3.66
CA PRO A 544 -38.77 9.72 3.57
C PRO A 544 -39.18 10.00 2.11
N VAL A 545 -40.34 10.61 1.92
CA VAL A 545 -40.77 11.03 0.57
C VAL A 545 -39.85 12.13 0.06
N ASP A 546 -39.35 11.98 -1.16
CA ASP A 546 -38.51 12.96 -1.86
C ASP A 546 -38.99 13.16 -3.31
N ASP A 547 -39.54 14.33 -3.60
CA ASP A 547 -40.02 14.69 -4.94
C ASP A 547 -38.89 14.95 -5.95
N SER A 548 -37.63 14.94 -5.53
CA SER A 548 -36.47 15.07 -6.42
C SER A 548 -35.99 13.74 -7.00
N LEU A 549 -36.47 12.64 -6.44
CA LEU A 549 -36.20 11.28 -6.87
C LEU A 549 -37.45 10.70 -7.59
N ALA A 550 -37.25 9.62 -8.33
CA ALA A 550 -38.35 8.87 -8.92
C ALA A 550 -39.05 8.00 -7.87
N ALA A 551 -40.31 7.61 -8.10
CA ALA A 551 -41.16 6.98 -7.09
C ALA A 551 -40.77 5.55 -6.74
N LEU A 552 -40.28 4.76 -7.72
CA LEU A 552 -40.06 3.32 -7.56
C LEU A 552 -38.57 3.04 -7.45
N PRO A 553 -38.09 2.46 -6.33
CA PRO A 553 -36.72 1.97 -6.22
C PRO A 553 -36.48 0.72 -7.09
N TYR A 554 -35.21 0.37 -7.26
CA TYR A 554 -34.78 -0.85 -7.96
C TYR A 554 -35.54 -2.08 -7.44
N GLY A 555 -36.02 -2.91 -8.35
CA GLY A 555 -36.72 -4.14 -8.00
C GLY A 555 -37.82 -4.54 -8.97
N ALA A 556 -38.43 -5.68 -8.63
CA ALA A 556 -39.54 -6.23 -9.37
C ALA A 556 -40.88 -5.70 -8.85
N TYR A 557 -41.77 -5.41 -9.78
CA TYR A 557 -43.11 -4.92 -9.48
C TYR A 557 -44.17 -5.69 -10.24
N THR A 558 -45.32 -5.84 -9.62
CA THR A 558 -46.55 -6.34 -10.28
C THR A 558 -47.59 -5.25 -10.26
N MET A 559 -48.13 -4.92 -11.43
CA MET A 559 -49.22 -3.98 -11.58
C MET A 559 -50.47 -4.74 -11.94
N THR A 560 -51.56 -4.59 -11.18
CA THR A 560 -52.83 -5.26 -11.38
C THR A 560 -53.96 -4.22 -11.49
N GLU A 561 -54.69 -4.28 -12.56
CA GLU A 561 -55.89 -3.47 -12.80
C GLU A 561 -56.99 -3.84 -11.82
N LEU A 562 -57.56 -2.85 -11.15
CA LEU A 562 -58.69 -3.09 -10.25
C LEU A 562 -60.02 -2.88 -10.96
N ARG A 563 -61.05 -3.61 -10.57
CA ARG A 563 -62.38 -3.49 -11.14
C ARG A 563 -63.02 -2.14 -10.79
N CYS A 564 -63.42 -1.39 -11.82
CA CYS A 564 -64.14 -0.11 -11.68
C CYS A 564 -65.27 0.02 -12.71
N GLU A 565 -66.04 1.10 -12.67
CA GLU A 565 -67.19 1.31 -13.58
C GLU A 565 -66.69 1.43 -15.04
N ALA A 566 -65.52 1.96 -15.31
CA ALA A 566 -64.97 2.18 -16.67
C ALA A 566 -64.48 0.92 -17.33
N ASN A 567 -64.15 -0.15 -16.56
CA ASN A 567 -63.68 -1.44 -17.12
C ASN A 567 -64.65 -2.59 -16.81
N GLU A 568 -65.92 -2.26 -16.48
CA GLU A 568 -66.98 -3.28 -16.23
C GLU A 568 -67.16 -4.13 -17.45
N GLY A 569 -67.07 -5.46 -17.30
CA GLY A 569 -67.21 -6.44 -18.41
C GLY A 569 -65.98 -6.68 -19.22
N LEU A 570 -64.88 -5.96 -18.99
CA LEU A 570 -63.57 -6.17 -19.65
C LEU A 570 -62.70 -7.13 -18.82
N GLU A 571 -61.72 -7.80 -19.41
CA GLU A 571 -60.66 -8.54 -18.69
C GLU A 571 -59.75 -7.58 -17.95
N LEU A 572 -59.36 -7.91 -16.68
CA LEU A 572 -58.44 -7.10 -15.92
C LEU A 572 -57.02 -7.46 -16.32
N ILE A 573 -56.20 -6.45 -16.51
CA ILE A 573 -54.77 -6.56 -16.90
C ILE A 573 -53.91 -6.75 -15.66
N THR A 574 -52.98 -7.72 -15.71
CA THR A 574 -51.87 -7.86 -14.77
C THR A 574 -50.56 -7.83 -15.58
N ARG A 575 -49.62 -7.03 -15.17
CA ARG A 575 -48.30 -6.93 -15.79
C ARG A 575 -47.20 -6.85 -14.72
N SER A 576 -46.11 -7.57 -14.94
CA SER A 576 -44.91 -7.43 -14.12
C SER A 576 -43.87 -6.63 -14.87
N PHE A 577 -43.05 -5.87 -14.14
CA PHE A 577 -41.98 -5.06 -14.70
C PHE A 577 -40.85 -4.91 -13.68
N TRP A 578 -39.70 -4.46 -14.16
CA TRP A 578 -38.54 -4.18 -13.35
C TRP A 578 -38.14 -2.72 -13.42
N ILE A 579 -37.68 -2.18 -12.30
CA ILE A 579 -36.93 -0.93 -12.23
C ILE A 579 -35.43 -1.33 -12.10
N GLU A 580 -34.67 -1.10 -13.16
CA GLU A 580 -33.25 -1.50 -13.27
C GLU A 580 -32.32 -0.32 -13.55
N ARG A 581 -32.85 0.80 -14.01
CA ARG A 581 -32.09 1.96 -14.42
C ARG A 581 -32.65 3.21 -13.80
N ASP A 582 -31.75 4.06 -13.34
CA ASP A 582 -32.12 5.34 -12.76
C ASP A 582 -32.71 6.30 -13.79
N SER A 583 -33.68 7.12 -13.35
CA SER A 583 -34.37 8.11 -14.19
C SER A 583 -33.45 9.18 -14.77
N THR A 584 -32.25 9.35 -14.23
CA THR A 584 -31.23 10.27 -14.77
C THR A 584 -30.51 9.75 -16.01
N VAL A 585 -30.52 8.42 -16.21
CA VAL A 585 -29.86 7.73 -17.35
C VAL A 585 -30.85 7.06 -18.29
N ALA A 586 -32.10 6.85 -17.88
CA ALA A 586 -33.15 6.21 -18.68
C ALA A 586 -34.46 6.99 -18.56
N LYS A 587 -35.31 6.91 -19.58
CA LYS A 587 -36.68 7.42 -19.48
C LYS A 587 -37.49 6.53 -18.51
N ALA A 588 -38.57 7.08 -17.98
CA ALA A 588 -39.55 6.30 -17.24
C ALA A 588 -39.96 5.02 -18.01
N VAL A 589 -40.19 3.95 -17.25
CA VAL A 589 -40.73 2.70 -17.84
C VAL A 589 -42.08 3.02 -18.43
N TRP A 590 -42.23 2.84 -19.72
CA TRP A 590 -43.50 3.13 -20.40
C TRP A 590 -44.30 1.84 -20.65
N MET A 591 -45.60 1.86 -20.36
CA MET A 591 -46.49 0.78 -20.63
C MET A 591 -47.72 1.25 -21.43
N GLY A 592 -47.87 0.74 -22.66
CA GLY A 592 -49.14 0.79 -23.41
C GLY A 592 -49.97 -0.41 -23.02
N LEU A 593 -51.18 -0.16 -22.48
CA LEU A 593 -52.14 -1.20 -22.03
C LEU A 593 -53.32 -1.24 -22.97
N ASP A 594 -53.11 -1.80 -24.18
CA ASP A 594 -54.20 -2.20 -25.08
C ASP A 594 -54.49 -3.69 -24.88
N ASP A 595 -55.78 -4.12 -24.97
CA ASP A 595 -56.10 -5.51 -24.84
C ASP A 595 -55.60 -6.28 -26.05
N GLN A 596 -54.47 -6.89 -26.04
CA GLN A 596 -53.78 -7.69 -27.08
C GLN A 596 -52.68 -6.96 -27.85
N GLU A 597 -51.65 -6.51 -27.22
CA GLU A 597 -50.36 -6.52 -27.90
C GLU A 597 -49.61 -7.80 -27.54
N GLY A 598 -49.25 -8.56 -28.61
CA GLY A 598 -48.47 -9.79 -28.44
C GLY A 598 -47.10 -9.55 -27.77
N PRO A 599 -46.40 -10.64 -27.41
CA PRO A 599 -45.06 -10.59 -26.87
C PRO A 599 -44.11 -9.63 -27.62
N ARG A 600 -43.29 -8.88 -26.87
CA ARG A 600 -42.26 -7.96 -27.42
C ARG A 600 -40.90 -8.30 -26.82
N ILE A 601 -39.86 -8.07 -27.63
CA ILE A 601 -38.47 -8.16 -27.18
C ILE A 601 -37.72 -6.89 -27.55
N SER A 602 -36.75 -6.52 -26.71
CA SER A 602 -35.73 -5.51 -26.95
C SER A 602 -34.37 -6.02 -26.43
N THR A 603 -33.28 -5.66 -27.08
CA THR A 603 -32.05 -6.40 -26.87
C THR A 603 -30.82 -5.48 -26.75
N THR A 604 -29.76 -5.99 -26.18
CA THR A 604 -28.48 -5.29 -26.07
C THR A 604 -27.33 -6.27 -26.11
N ALA A 605 -26.58 -6.23 -27.21
CA ALA A 605 -25.43 -7.08 -27.44
C ALA A 605 -24.14 -6.47 -26.84
N LYS A 606 -23.26 -7.31 -26.33
CA LYS A 606 -21.96 -6.94 -25.73
C LYS A 606 -20.91 -7.98 -26.00
N ASP A 607 -19.62 -7.61 -25.93
CA ASP A 607 -18.55 -8.61 -25.83
C ASP A 607 -18.73 -9.47 -24.58
N GLY A 608 -18.63 -10.77 -24.73
CA GLY A 608 -18.73 -11.74 -23.65
C GLY A 608 -17.49 -11.80 -22.75
N ALA A 609 -16.39 -11.16 -23.13
CA ALA A 609 -15.14 -11.18 -22.37
C ALA A 609 -15.09 -10.09 -21.29
N ASP A 610 -15.50 -8.85 -21.62
CA ASP A 610 -15.38 -7.69 -20.73
C ASP A 610 -16.64 -6.81 -20.68
N GLY A 611 -17.64 -7.11 -21.51
CA GLY A 611 -18.94 -6.46 -21.49
C GLY A 611 -19.04 -5.14 -22.24
N ASP A 612 -18.03 -4.75 -23.00
CA ASP A 612 -18.06 -3.59 -23.88
C ASP A 612 -18.61 -3.93 -25.28
N LYS A 613 -18.32 -3.14 -26.31
CA LYS A 613 -18.79 -3.33 -27.68
C LYS A 613 -17.71 -3.78 -28.66
N ASP A 614 -16.46 -3.86 -28.21
CA ASP A 614 -15.30 -4.17 -29.04
C ASP A 614 -14.88 -5.64 -28.85
N VAL A 615 -15.33 -6.53 -29.74
CA VAL A 615 -15.04 -7.97 -29.70
C VAL A 615 -13.67 -8.22 -30.30
N SER A 616 -12.79 -8.92 -29.58
CA SER A 616 -11.49 -9.34 -30.13
C SER A 616 -11.64 -10.28 -31.31
N ALA A 617 -10.81 -10.11 -32.38
CA ALA A 617 -10.78 -10.99 -33.54
C ALA A 617 -10.16 -12.36 -33.26
N ASP A 618 -10.76 -13.13 -32.35
CA ASP A 618 -10.33 -14.45 -31.91
C ASP A 618 -11.15 -15.58 -32.52
N ALA A 619 -10.56 -16.78 -32.58
CA ALA A 619 -11.24 -17.96 -33.08
C ALA A 619 -12.38 -18.46 -32.14
N GLU A 620 -12.41 -18.03 -30.91
CA GLU A 620 -13.41 -18.37 -29.88
C GLU A 620 -14.05 -17.10 -29.28
N ALA A 621 -14.35 -16.11 -30.13
CA ALA A 621 -15.02 -14.88 -29.71
C ALA A 621 -16.45 -15.15 -29.23
N LYS A 622 -16.93 -14.31 -28.33
CA LYS A 622 -18.26 -14.43 -27.74
C LYS A 622 -18.97 -13.08 -27.76
N VAL A 623 -20.23 -13.11 -28.12
CA VAL A 623 -21.17 -12.01 -27.91
C VAL A 623 -22.28 -12.49 -26.98
N VAL A 624 -22.53 -11.73 -25.93
CA VAL A 624 -23.67 -11.93 -25.04
C VAL A 624 -24.71 -10.89 -25.37
N ASP A 625 -25.88 -11.36 -25.78
CA ASP A 625 -27.02 -10.51 -26.05
C ASP A 625 -28.06 -10.66 -24.93
N ALA A 626 -28.31 -9.54 -24.24
CA ALA A 626 -29.31 -9.47 -23.17
C ALA A 626 -30.67 -9.08 -23.78
N VAL A 627 -31.58 -10.05 -23.92
CA VAL A 627 -32.89 -9.85 -24.50
C VAL A 627 -33.94 -9.61 -23.41
N ALA A 628 -34.34 -8.36 -23.25
CA ALA A 628 -35.48 -8.02 -22.41
C ALA A 628 -36.80 -8.38 -23.14
N TYR A 629 -37.71 -9.01 -22.43
CA TYR A 629 -39.01 -9.42 -22.98
C TYR A 629 -40.17 -8.84 -22.17
N GLU A 630 -41.29 -8.62 -22.85
CA GLU A 630 -42.57 -8.17 -22.28
C GLU A 630 -43.72 -8.96 -22.86
N GLY A 631 -44.77 -9.17 -22.05
CA GLY A 631 -46.00 -9.81 -22.48
C GLY A 631 -45.92 -11.33 -22.59
N LEU A 632 -44.90 -11.99 -21.98
CA LEU A 632 -44.82 -13.45 -21.97
C LEU A 632 -45.72 -14.05 -20.87
N LYS A 633 -46.15 -15.29 -21.07
CA LYS A 633 -46.90 -16.02 -20.09
C LYS A 633 -45.95 -16.72 -19.11
N ALA A 634 -46.07 -16.42 -17.83
CA ALA A 634 -45.26 -17.04 -16.79
C ALA A 634 -45.42 -18.57 -16.77
N GLY A 635 -44.29 -19.28 -16.80
CA GLY A 635 -44.23 -20.74 -16.77
C GLY A 635 -44.44 -21.47 -18.09
N GLU A 636 -44.73 -20.77 -19.21
CA GLU A 636 -44.77 -21.34 -20.56
C GLU A 636 -43.35 -21.41 -21.14
N GLU A 637 -43.07 -22.38 -22.01
CA GLU A 637 -41.77 -22.56 -22.63
C GLU A 637 -41.61 -21.69 -23.88
N TYR A 638 -40.50 -20.93 -23.98
CA TYR A 638 -40.16 -20.14 -25.10
C TYR A 638 -38.76 -20.52 -25.64
N GLU A 639 -38.60 -20.46 -26.97
CA GLU A 639 -37.32 -20.58 -27.65
C GLU A 639 -36.91 -19.18 -28.16
N LEU A 640 -35.83 -18.65 -27.63
CA LEU A 640 -35.17 -17.44 -28.10
C LEU A 640 -34.01 -17.85 -29.03
N SER A 641 -33.98 -17.37 -30.25
CA SER A 641 -32.89 -17.61 -31.20
C SER A 641 -32.26 -16.28 -31.59
N ALA A 642 -30.94 -16.21 -31.51
CA ALA A 642 -30.15 -15.07 -31.93
C ALA A 642 -29.26 -15.43 -33.13
N ALA A 643 -29.11 -14.52 -34.08
CA ALA A 643 -28.30 -14.68 -35.28
C ALA A 643 -27.40 -13.46 -35.46
N LEU A 644 -26.14 -13.69 -35.79
CA LEU A 644 -25.16 -12.62 -36.01
C LEU A 644 -25.18 -12.20 -37.47
N VAL A 645 -25.33 -10.92 -37.75
CA VAL A 645 -25.47 -10.33 -39.10
C VAL A 645 -24.39 -9.27 -39.32
N ASP A 646 -23.74 -9.30 -40.49
CA ASP A 646 -22.79 -8.25 -40.90
C ASP A 646 -23.56 -6.97 -41.24
N LYS A 647 -23.29 -5.89 -40.51
CA LYS A 647 -24.01 -4.61 -40.61
C LYS A 647 -23.88 -3.97 -42.02
N ALA A 648 -22.73 -4.16 -42.65
CA ALA A 648 -22.46 -3.55 -43.97
C ALA A 648 -23.17 -4.26 -45.12
N THR A 649 -23.35 -5.58 -45.01
CA THR A 649 -23.94 -6.39 -46.07
C THR A 649 -25.41 -6.77 -45.80
N GLY A 650 -25.84 -6.81 -44.55
CA GLY A 650 -27.13 -7.32 -44.11
C GLY A 650 -27.26 -8.85 -44.20
N GLU A 651 -26.17 -9.55 -44.47
CA GLU A 651 -26.15 -11.01 -44.60
C GLU A 651 -25.70 -11.67 -43.28
N PRO A 652 -26.25 -12.85 -42.94
CA PRO A 652 -25.82 -13.58 -41.76
C PRO A 652 -24.33 -13.94 -41.83
N VAL A 653 -23.59 -13.74 -40.73
CA VAL A 653 -22.23 -14.24 -40.55
C VAL A 653 -22.28 -15.77 -40.63
N ALA A 654 -21.40 -16.37 -41.44
CA ALA A 654 -21.33 -17.82 -41.62
C ALA A 654 -20.08 -18.42 -40.97
N ASP A 655 -20.22 -19.59 -40.34
CA ASP A 655 -19.10 -20.37 -39.83
C ASP A 655 -18.29 -21.01 -41.00
N ALA A 656 -17.18 -21.66 -40.68
CA ALA A 656 -16.29 -22.30 -41.64
C ALA A 656 -17.01 -23.38 -42.52
N SER A 657 -18.22 -23.84 -42.14
CA SER A 657 -19.03 -24.79 -42.88
C SER A 657 -20.07 -24.11 -43.78
N GLY A 658 -20.18 -22.78 -43.71
CA GLY A 658 -21.18 -21.98 -44.41
C GLY A 658 -22.54 -21.90 -43.71
N LYS A 659 -22.63 -22.32 -42.46
CA LYS A 659 -23.86 -22.25 -41.67
C LYS A 659 -23.91 -20.89 -40.95
N PRO A 660 -25.08 -20.23 -40.89
CA PRO A 660 -25.23 -18.99 -40.09
C PRO A 660 -24.78 -19.17 -38.63
N VAL A 661 -24.00 -18.21 -38.14
CA VAL A 661 -23.62 -18.10 -36.75
C VAL A 661 -24.80 -17.60 -35.93
N GLY A 662 -25.07 -18.27 -34.81
CA GLY A 662 -26.16 -17.91 -33.95
C GLY A 662 -26.27 -18.88 -32.78
N ALA A 663 -27.12 -18.54 -31.82
CA ALA A 663 -27.36 -19.34 -30.63
C ALA A 663 -28.86 -19.44 -30.33
N LYS A 664 -29.21 -20.31 -29.40
CA LYS A 664 -30.58 -20.50 -28.95
C LYS A 664 -30.57 -20.66 -27.42
N ALA A 665 -31.59 -20.10 -26.79
CA ALA A 665 -31.90 -20.30 -25.39
C ALA A 665 -33.36 -20.77 -25.27
N GLU A 666 -33.58 -21.84 -24.53
CA GLU A 666 -34.92 -22.28 -24.13
C GLU A 666 -35.14 -21.85 -22.67
N PHE A 667 -36.23 -21.16 -22.38
CA PHE A 667 -36.52 -20.66 -21.05
C PHE A 667 -38.03 -20.60 -20.79
N ALA A 668 -38.38 -20.67 -19.48
CA ALA A 668 -39.74 -20.45 -19.01
C ALA A 668 -39.73 -19.23 -18.10
N PRO A 669 -40.27 -18.09 -18.53
CA PRO A 669 -40.23 -16.87 -17.72
C PRO A 669 -41.00 -17.04 -16.44
N ALA A 670 -40.44 -16.58 -15.32
CA ALA A 670 -41.13 -16.56 -14.03
C ALA A 670 -42.19 -15.45 -13.97
N LEU A 671 -42.00 -14.39 -14.74
CA LEU A 671 -42.84 -13.20 -14.84
C LEU A 671 -43.10 -12.88 -16.33
N SER A 672 -44.16 -12.11 -16.61
CA SER A 672 -44.50 -11.68 -17.96
C SER A 672 -43.48 -10.72 -18.58
N THR A 673 -42.60 -10.13 -17.76
CA THR A 673 -41.49 -9.27 -18.16
C THR A 673 -40.20 -9.74 -17.50
N GLY A 674 -39.07 -9.57 -18.17
CA GLY A 674 -37.78 -9.99 -17.66
C GLY A 674 -36.71 -9.90 -18.73
N SER A 675 -35.57 -10.55 -18.52
CA SER A 675 -34.54 -10.71 -19.54
C SER A 675 -34.01 -12.13 -19.62
N GLN A 676 -33.55 -12.50 -20.82
CA GLN A 676 -32.87 -13.76 -21.08
C GLN A 676 -31.63 -13.48 -21.91
N ASP A 677 -30.47 -13.88 -21.41
CA ASP A 677 -29.21 -13.75 -22.14
C ASP A 677 -29.05 -14.88 -23.16
N VAL A 678 -28.50 -14.55 -24.32
CA VAL A 678 -28.10 -15.51 -25.35
C VAL A 678 -26.62 -15.32 -25.64
N GLU A 679 -25.82 -16.35 -25.39
CA GLU A 679 -24.38 -16.35 -25.70
C GLU A 679 -24.15 -16.91 -27.11
N ILE A 680 -23.55 -16.11 -27.99
CA ILE A 680 -23.17 -16.48 -29.36
C ILE A 680 -21.67 -16.65 -29.38
N SER A 681 -21.18 -17.87 -29.61
CA SER A 681 -19.74 -18.14 -29.82
C SER A 681 -19.45 -18.32 -31.31
N PHE A 682 -18.39 -17.66 -31.79
CA PHE A 682 -18.04 -17.70 -33.21
C PHE A 682 -16.55 -17.45 -33.44
N ASP A 683 -16.10 -17.72 -34.65
CA ASP A 683 -14.74 -17.40 -35.09
C ASP A 683 -14.74 -15.99 -35.73
N ALA A 684 -14.22 -15.02 -34.99
CA ALA A 684 -14.10 -13.63 -35.41
C ALA A 684 -12.77 -13.32 -36.13
N SER A 685 -11.87 -14.30 -36.27
CA SER A 685 -10.50 -14.08 -36.78
C SER A 685 -10.42 -13.46 -38.17
N LEU A 686 -11.46 -13.64 -39.01
CA LEU A 686 -11.58 -13.07 -40.37
C LEU A 686 -12.58 -11.89 -40.45
N LEU A 687 -13.08 -11.40 -39.33
CA LEU A 687 -14.11 -10.37 -39.25
C LEU A 687 -13.60 -9.03 -38.71
N GLY A 688 -12.30 -8.89 -38.52
CA GLY A 688 -11.72 -7.67 -37.94
C GLY A 688 -12.09 -6.41 -38.74
N GLY A 689 -12.43 -5.35 -38.02
CA GLY A 689 -12.93 -4.09 -38.58
C GLY A 689 -14.39 -4.07 -39.01
N ARG A 690 -15.14 -5.14 -38.75
CA ARG A 690 -16.58 -5.22 -39.13
C ARG A 690 -17.46 -4.92 -37.91
N ASP A 691 -18.58 -4.25 -38.22
CA ASP A 691 -19.68 -4.10 -37.27
C ASP A 691 -20.67 -5.26 -37.51
N LEU A 692 -21.02 -5.95 -36.44
CA LEU A 692 -21.95 -7.06 -36.46
C LEU A 692 -23.17 -6.70 -35.63
N VAL A 693 -24.35 -7.08 -36.06
CA VAL A 693 -25.63 -6.82 -35.42
C VAL A 693 -26.27 -8.14 -35.02
N VAL A 694 -26.77 -8.27 -33.82
CA VAL A 694 -27.54 -9.44 -33.42
C VAL A 694 -29.00 -9.27 -33.76
N PHE A 695 -29.62 -10.28 -34.41
CA PHE A 695 -31.04 -10.36 -34.71
C PHE A 695 -31.68 -11.48 -33.92
N GLU A 696 -32.78 -11.22 -33.25
CA GLU A 696 -33.49 -12.19 -32.41
C GLU A 696 -34.89 -12.52 -32.88
N SER A 697 -35.27 -13.76 -32.63
CA SER A 697 -36.62 -14.27 -32.85
C SER A 697 -37.03 -15.10 -31.62
N LEU A 698 -38.12 -14.71 -30.99
CA LEU A 698 -38.77 -15.42 -29.89
C LEU A 698 -39.90 -16.27 -30.39
N ARG A 699 -39.96 -17.53 -29.98
CA ARG A 699 -40.97 -18.50 -30.40
C ARG A 699 -41.64 -19.15 -29.23
N GLU A 700 -42.96 -19.35 -29.35
CA GLU A 700 -43.82 -20.17 -28.48
C GLU A 700 -44.40 -21.32 -29.35
N ASP A 701 -44.24 -22.57 -28.91
CA ASP A 701 -44.68 -23.77 -29.65
C ASP A 701 -44.22 -23.80 -31.15
N GLY A 702 -43.02 -23.25 -31.42
CA GLY A 702 -42.44 -23.17 -32.79
C GLY A 702 -42.99 -22.03 -33.67
N ALA A 703 -43.96 -21.25 -33.20
CA ALA A 703 -44.44 -20.06 -33.86
C ALA A 703 -43.65 -18.82 -33.39
N GLU A 704 -43.22 -17.92 -34.31
CA GLU A 704 -42.61 -16.66 -33.90
C GLU A 704 -43.67 -15.74 -33.29
N VAL A 705 -43.37 -15.28 -32.05
CA VAL A 705 -44.30 -14.43 -31.28
C VAL A 705 -43.74 -13.01 -31.11
N ALA A 706 -42.42 -12.84 -31.22
CA ALA A 706 -41.77 -11.54 -31.29
C ALA A 706 -40.44 -11.67 -32.01
N SER A 707 -39.95 -10.59 -32.60
CA SER A 707 -38.59 -10.52 -33.16
C SER A 707 -38.02 -9.10 -33.06
N HIS A 708 -36.71 -9.02 -33.01
CA HIS A 708 -35.97 -7.80 -33.11
C HIS A 708 -34.88 -7.96 -34.19
N ALA A 709 -35.05 -7.28 -35.29
CA ALA A 709 -34.17 -7.40 -36.48
C ALA A 709 -33.98 -6.03 -37.14
N ASP A 710 -33.38 -5.10 -36.40
CA ASP A 710 -33.07 -3.76 -36.85
C ASP A 710 -31.58 -3.63 -37.11
N LEU A 711 -31.17 -3.61 -38.40
CA LEU A 711 -29.76 -3.46 -38.79
C LEU A 711 -29.13 -2.13 -38.35
N SER A 712 -29.95 -1.13 -38.01
CA SER A 712 -29.48 0.19 -37.60
C SER A 712 -29.38 0.32 -36.08
N ASP A 713 -29.77 -0.69 -35.31
CA ASP A 713 -29.74 -0.63 -33.83
C ASP A 713 -28.32 -0.69 -33.30
N GLU A 714 -27.84 0.44 -32.73
CA GLU A 714 -26.53 0.54 -32.09
C GLU A 714 -26.50 -0.24 -30.75
N GLY A 715 -27.65 -0.49 -30.11
CA GLY A 715 -27.76 -1.32 -28.93
C GLY A 715 -27.39 -2.77 -29.20
N GLN A 716 -27.66 -3.27 -30.40
CA GLN A 716 -27.39 -4.63 -30.89
C GLN A 716 -26.10 -4.75 -31.68
N THR A 717 -25.41 -3.64 -31.93
CA THR A 717 -24.18 -3.63 -32.72
C THR A 717 -22.97 -3.86 -31.81
N VAL A 718 -22.09 -4.76 -32.22
CA VAL A 718 -20.75 -4.96 -31.70
C VAL A 718 -19.73 -4.76 -32.80
N HIS A 719 -18.55 -4.30 -32.45
CA HIS A 719 -17.43 -4.06 -33.37
C HIS A 719 -16.36 -5.13 -33.21
N VAL A 720 -15.94 -5.79 -34.28
CA VAL A 720 -14.79 -6.72 -34.20
C VAL A 720 -13.50 -5.90 -34.34
N ALA A 721 -12.78 -5.79 -33.24
CA ALA A 721 -11.57 -4.97 -33.17
C ALA A 721 -10.42 -5.56 -34.00
N VAL A 722 -9.67 -4.70 -34.66
CA VAL A 722 -8.34 -5.04 -35.17
C VAL A 722 -7.32 -4.58 -34.15
N GLU A 723 -6.48 -5.51 -33.70
CA GLU A 723 -5.46 -5.24 -32.72
C GLU A 723 -4.09 -5.12 -33.37
N VAL A 724 -3.29 -4.17 -32.92
CA VAL A 724 -1.87 -4.03 -33.30
C VAL A 724 -1.02 -3.79 -32.05
N GLY A 725 0.11 -4.47 -32.00
CA GLY A 725 1.17 -4.27 -31.04
C GLY A 725 2.50 -4.17 -31.77
N THR A 726 3.42 -3.36 -31.29
CA THR A 726 4.64 -3.09 -32.03
C THR A 726 5.88 -3.17 -31.12
N GLN A 727 7.01 -3.48 -31.74
CA GLN A 727 8.30 -3.55 -31.08
C GLN A 727 9.39 -2.94 -31.95
N ALA A 728 9.95 -1.83 -31.50
CA ALA A 728 11.01 -1.14 -32.19
C ALA A 728 12.41 -1.65 -31.75
N ALA A 729 13.32 -1.79 -32.71
CA ALA A 729 14.70 -2.20 -32.45
C ALA A 729 15.67 -1.55 -33.47
N ASP A 730 16.95 -1.40 -33.10
CA ASP A 730 18.01 -1.08 -34.05
C ASP A 730 18.19 -2.22 -35.08
N ALA A 731 18.18 -1.88 -36.32
CA ALA A 731 18.40 -2.83 -37.41
C ALA A 731 19.81 -3.45 -37.45
N ALA A 732 20.77 -2.87 -36.71
CA ALA A 732 22.16 -3.32 -36.73
C ALA A 732 22.38 -4.57 -35.88
N ASP A 733 21.77 -4.68 -34.72
CA ASP A 733 21.98 -5.76 -33.77
C ASP A 733 20.70 -6.23 -33.04
N GLY A 734 19.58 -5.53 -33.22
CA GLY A 734 18.28 -5.96 -32.74
C GLY A 734 17.99 -5.55 -31.32
N ASP A 735 18.79 -4.69 -30.71
CA ASP A 735 18.48 -4.10 -29.42
C ASP A 735 17.70 -2.77 -29.55
N GLN A 736 17.45 -2.05 -28.46
CA GLN A 736 16.74 -0.78 -28.46
C GLN A 736 17.67 0.43 -28.31
N VAL A 737 18.96 0.30 -28.64
CA VAL A 737 19.95 1.35 -28.54
C VAL A 737 20.48 1.68 -29.94
N ILE A 738 20.27 2.92 -30.38
CA ILE A 738 20.73 3.39 -31.70
C ILE A 738 22.01 4.22 -31.58
N GLU A 739 23.04 3.89 -32.39
CA GLU A 739 24.29 4.64 -32.42
C GLU A 739 24.13 6.03 -33.07
N ALA A 740 24.96 6.98 -32.65
CA ALA A 740 25.01 8.30 -33.26
C ALA A 740 25.41 8.26 -34.73
N GLY A 741 24.64 8.96 -35.57
CA GLY A 741 24.89 9.07 -37.01
C GLY A 741 23.69 8.63 -37.83
N LYS A 742 23.90 7.78 -38.82
CA LYS A 742 22.75 7.23 -39.59
C LYS A 742 22.18 6.04 -38.88
N ALA A 743 21.04 6.24 -38.28
CA ALA A 743 20.30 5.20 -37.61
C ALA A 743 19.28 4.51 -38.55
N LYS A 744 19.05 3.26 -38.30
CA LYS A 744 18.02 2.47 -38.94
C LYS A 744 17.26 1.68 -37.91
N VAL A 745 16.04 2.12 -37.61
CA VAL A 745 15.13 1.43 -36.68
C VAL A 745 14.17 0.57 -37.48
N VAL A 746 13.99 -0.67 -37.05
CA VAL A 746 12.96 -1.57 -37.55
C VAL A 746 11.91 -1.74 -36.47
N ASP A 747 10.69 -1.36 -36.77
CA ASP A 747 9.55 -1.65 -35.93
C ASP A 747 8.80 -2.86 -36.46
N THR A 748 8.65 -3.87 -35.61
CA THR A 748 7.91 -5.09 -35.92
C THR A 748 6.48 -4.91 -35.43
N VAL A 749 5.57 -4.67 -36.36
CA VAL A 749 4.14 -4.49 -36.12
C VAL A 749 3.46 -5.84 -36.15
N ALA A 750 3.09 -6.36 -34.99
CA ALA A 750 2.24 -7.54 -34.86
C ALA A 750 0.77 -7.12 -35.04
N TYR A 751 0.03 -7.81 -35.85
CA TYR A 751 -1.39 -7.54 -36.10
C TYR A 751 -2.25 -8.77 -35.79
N LYS A 752 -3.51 -8.52 -35.45
CA LYS A 752 -4.56 -9.53 -35.27
C LYS A 752 -5.89 -9.00 -35.82
N GLY A 753 -6.60 -9.82 -36.55
CA GLY A 753 -7.90 -9.47 -37.13
C GLY A 753 -7.85 -8.85 -38.50
N LEU A 754 -6.70 -8.82 -39.20
CA LEU A 754 -6.65 -8.38 -40.59
C LEU A 754 -7.20 -9.45 -41.56
N VAL A 755 -7.80 -9.03 -42.65
CA VAL A 755 -8.35 -9.96 -43.66
C VAL A 755 -7.23 -10.41 -44.61
N PRO A 756 -6.94 -11.72 -44.72
CA PRO A 756 -5.90 -12.22 -45.61
C PRO A 756 -6.19 -11.90 -47.07
N GLY A 757 -5.14 -11.45 -47.80
CA GLY A 757 -5.25 -11.09 -49.24
C GLY A 757 -5.80 -9.67 -49.51
N GLU A 758 -6.23 -8.93 -48.49
CA GLU A 758 -6.50 -7.49 -48.62
C GLU A 758 -5.20 -6.68 -48.44
N THR A 759 -5.14 -5.55 -49.08
CA THR A 759 -3.95 -4.68 -49.00
C THR A 759 -4.09 -3.69 -47.85
N TYR A 760 -3.11 -3.69 -46.98
CA TYR A 760 -2.97 -2.73 -45.90
C TYR A 760 -1.66 -1.94 -45.98
N ILE A 761 -1.59 -0.84 -45.26
CA ILE A 761 -0.35 -0.03 -45.15
C ILE A 761 -0.08 0.19 -43.67
N ALA A 762 1.03 -0.34 -43.18
CA ALA A 762 1.58 0.06 -41.88
C ALA A 762 2.29 1.40 -42.06
N VAL A 763 1.97 2.35 -41.19
CA VAL A 763 2.50 3.71 -41.21
C VAL A 763 3.04 4.05 -39.84
N GLY A 764 4.36 4.13 -39.76
CA GLY A 764 5.04 4.51 -38.56
C GLY A 764 5.45 5.99 -38.54
N THR A 765 5.38 6.60 -37.38
CA THR A 765 5.88 7.95 -37.10
C THR A 765 6.81 7.91 -35.89
N LEU A 766 8.00 8.42 -36.05
CA LEU A 766 8.96 8.51 -34.94
C LEU A 766 8.63 9.74 -34.07
N MET A 767 8.44 9.54 -32.79
CA MET A 767 8.10 10.58 -31.81
C MET A 767 9.29 10.86 -30.91
N ASP A 768 9.51 12.10 -30.56
CA ASP A 768 10.45 12.49 -29.51
C ASP A 768 9.72 12.37 -28.16
N LYS A 769 10.16 11.44 -27.33
CA LYS A 769 9.52 11.17 -26.04
C LYS A 769 9.60 12.35 -25.06
N GLY A 770 10.69 13.11 -25.15
CA GLY A 770 10.90 14.27 -24.27
C GLY A 770 9.93 15.43 -24.55
N THR A 771 9.53 15.60 -25.83
CA THR A 771 8.62 16.66 -26.25
C THR A 771 7.18 16.17 -26.45
N GLY A 772 7.00 14.89 -26.78
CA GLY A 772 5.70 14.31 -27.17
C GLY A 772 5.25 14.70 -28.59
N GLU A 773 6.14 15.32 -29.40
CA GLU A 773 5.88 15.75 -30.77
C GLU A 773 6.61 14.82 -31.75
N PRO A 774 6.20 14.76 -33.05
CA PRO A 774 6.93 14.01 -34.05
C PRO A 774 8.40 14.44 -34.14
N PHE A 775 9.30 13.46 -34.18
CA PHE A 775 10.72 13.72 -34.41
C PHE A 775 10.94 14.24 -35.83
N LEU A 776 11.65 15.36 -35.93
CA LEU A 776 11.92 16.00 -37.20
C LEU A 776 13.34 15.71 -37.70
N ASP A 777 13.49 15.38 -38.96
CA ASP A 777 14.79 15.28 -39.62
C ASP A 777 15.50 16.67 -39.69
N LYS A 778 16.73 16.68 -40.12
CA LYS A 778 17.54 17.93 -40.30
C LYS A 778 16.92 18.93 -41.27
N ASP A 779 16.01 18.49 -42.14
CA ASP A 779 15.31 19.32 -43.13
C ASP A 779 13.96 19.82 -42.60
N GLY A 780 13.60 19.41 -41.36
CA GLY A 780 12.39 19.79 -40.65
C GLY A 780 11.14 18.99 -41.02
N ASN A 781 11.32 17.80 -41.63
CA ASN A 781 10.22 16.91 -41.95
C ASN A 781 10.08 15.86 -40.83
N GLU A 782 8.84 15.44 -40.58
CA GLU A 782 8.55 14.31 -39.69
C GLU A 782 9.19 13.03 -40.26
N VAL A 783 9.85 12.28 -39.38
CA VAL A 783 10.42 10.97 -39.73
C VAL A 783 9.30 9.93 -39.70
N THR A 784 8.83 9.57 -40.86
CA THR A 784 7.76 8.58 -41.07
C THR A 784 8.21 7.50 -42.01
N ALA A 785 7.67 6.30 -41.81
CA ALA A 785 7.89 5.18 -42.70
C ALA A 785 6.57 4.50 -43.09
N ARG A 786 6.54 3.84 -44.22
CA ARG A 786 5.33 3.17 -44.75
C ARG A 786 5.68 1.86 -45.40
N THR A 787 5.01 0.79 -44.94
CA THR A 787 5.14 -0.54 -45.52
C THR A 787 3.79 -1.05 -45.98
N PRO A 788 3.50 -1.11 -47.32
CA PRO A 788 2.36 -1.82 -47.84
C PRO A 788 2.56 -3.33 -47.65
N PHE A 789 1.52 -4.02 -47.25
CA PHE A 789 1.56 -5.47 -47.09
C PHE A 789 0.19 -6.11 -47.33
N GLU A 790 0.21 -7.39 -47.64
CA GLU A 790 -0.99 -8.23 -47.80
C GLU A 790 -0.84 -9.36 -46.78
N PRO A 791 -1.61 -9.42 -45.69
CA PRO A 791 -1.52 -10.48 -44.72
C PRO A 791 -1.84 -11.85 -45.32
N GLU A 792 -0.99 -12.86 -45.05
CA GLU A 792 -1.24 -14.24 -45.44
C GLU A 792 -2.19 -14.96 -44.48
N ALA A 793 -2.33 -14.44 -43.27
CA ALA A 793 -3.18 -14.95 -42.19
C ALA A 793 -3.80 -13.78 -41.41
N PRO A 794 -4.89 -14.01 -40.65
CA PRO A 794 -5.51 -12.94 -39.84
C PRO A 794 -4.60 -12.32 -38.81
N SER A 795 -3.58 -13.07 -38.36
CA SER A 795 -2.57 -12.62 -37.43
C SER A 795 -1.18 -12.83 -38.01
N GLY A 796 -0.30 -11.91 -37.79
CA GLY A 796 1.06 -11.97 -38.29
C GLY A 796 1.86 -10.75 -37.89
N THR A 797 2.98 -10.53 -38.58
CA THR A 797 3.83 -9.37 -38.37
C THR A 797 4.20 -8.71 -39.67
N VAL A 798 4.42 -7.41 -39.68
CA VAL A 798 5.00 -6.64 -40.77
C VAL A 798 6.08 -5.72 -40.19
N GLU A 799 7.16 -5.52 -40.95
CA GLU A 799 8.25 -4.65 -40.53
C GLU A 799 8.10 -3.27 -41.19
N VAL A 800 8.19 -2.23 -40.34
CA VAL A 800 8.28 -0.83 -40.78
C VAL A 800 9.67 -0.32 -40.48
N THR A 801 10.36 0.17 -41.49
CA THR A 801 11.76 0.58 -41.38
C THR A 801 11.92 2.08 -41.46
N PHE A 802 12.55 2.68 -40.50
CA PHE A 802 12.94 4.08 -40.47
C PHE A 802 14.43 4.21 -40.77
N GLU A 803 14.80 5.12 -41.63
CA GLU A 803 16.18 5.52 -41.88
C GLU A 803 16.30 7.03 -41.68
N PHE A 804 17.04 7.42 -40.68
CA PHE A 804 17.17 8.82 -40.31
C PHE A 804 18.58 9.14 -39.77
N ASP A 805 18.83 10.41 -39.51
CA ASP A 805 20.10 10.88 -38.96
C ASP A 805 19.84 11.36 -37.54
N THR A 806 20.64 10.85 -36.60
CA THR A 806 20.51 11.24 -35.18
C THR A 806 21.24 12.57 -34.89
N GLU A 807 21.69 13.31 -35.92
CA GLU A 807 22.32 14.61 -35.74
C GLU A 807 21.38 15.58 -35.02
N GLY A 808 21.72 15.96 -33.80
CA GLY A 808 20.90 16.84 -32.95
C GLY A 808 20.29 16.16 -31.75
N LEU A 809 20.32 14.83 -31.67
CA LEU A 809 19.93 14.05 -30.48
C LEU A 809 21.12 13.91 -29.54
N ALA A 810 20.88 13.98 -28.23
CA ALA A 810 21.86 13.78 -27.18
C ALA A 810 21.90 12.30 -26.74
N GLU A 811 22.97 11.92 -26.06
CA GLU A 811 23.03 10.63 -25.37
C GLU A 811 21.88 10.48 -24.38
N GLY A 812 21.12 9.40 -24.49
CA GLY A 812 19.98 9.09 -23.65
C GLY A 812 18.65 9.69 -24.09
N ASP A 813 18.60 10.43 -25.23
CA ASP A 813 17.32 10.84 -25.82
C ASP A 813 16.55 9.59 -26.29
N GLU A 814 15.27 9.54 -25.97
CA GLU A 814 14.39 8.43 -26.32
C GLU A 814 13.46 8.84 -27.48
N LEU A 815 13.41 7.99 -28.48
CA LEU A 815 12.43 8.10 -29.56
C LEU A 815 11.43 6.94 -29.45
N VAL A 816 10.16 7.22 -29.70
CA VAL A 816 9.08 6.23 -29.62
C VAL A 816 8.42 6.10 -30.99
N VAL A 817 8.20 4.89 -31.45
CA VAL A 817 7.52 4.65 -32.72
C VAL A 817 6.00 4.59 -32.48
N PHE A 818 5.23 5.46 -33.13
CA PHE A 818 3.78 5.38 -33.20
C PHE A 818 3.36 4.70 -34.48
N GLU A 819 2.51 3.69 -34.43
CA GLU A 819 2.10 2.93 -35.59
C GLU A 819 0.59 2.99 -35.87
N LYS A 820 0.25 3.03 -37.14
CA LYS A 820 -1.11 2.92 -37.67
C LYS A 820 -1.15 1.90 -38.80
N VAL A 821 -2.16 1.08 -38.80
CA VAL A 821 -2.48 0.26 -39.95
C VAL A 821 -3.68 0.87 -40.71
N LEU A 822 -3.50 1.13 -41.95
CA LEU A 822 -4.52 1.71 -42.83
C LEU A 822 -5.06 0.64 -43.81
N ASP A 823 -6.34 0.72 -44.15
CA ASP A 823 -6.93 -0.04 -45.25
C ASP A 823 -6.51 0.53 -46.62
N SER A 824 -6.93 -0.14 -47.72
CA SER A 824 -6.65 0.30 -49.08
C SER A 824 -7.31 1.65 -49.46
N ALA A 825 -8.31 2.11 -48.71
CA ALA A 825 -8.96 3.41 -48.86
C ALA A 825 -8.24 4.52 -48.03
N GLY A 826 -7.31 4.13 -47.18
CA GLY A 826 -6.55 5.05 -46.30
C GLY A 826 -7.22 5.33 -44.98
N ASN A 827 -8.22 4.55 -44.56
CA ASN A 827 -8.81 4.65 -43.22
C ASN A 827 -7.95 3.90 -42.20
N VAL A 828 -7.83 4.43 -41.01
CA VAL A 828 -7.15 3.76 -39.90
C VAL A 828 -8.02 2.61 -39.38
N VAL A 829 -7.52 1.38 -39.49
CA VAL A 829 -8.19 0.18 -38.97
C VAL A 829 -7.69 -0.20 -37.58
N ALA A 830 -6.46 0.13 -37.26
CA ALA A 830 -5.87 -0.01 -35.91
C ALA A 830 -4.70 0.95 -35.71
N ALA A 831 -4.40 1.30 -34.46
CA ALA A 831 -3.28 2.15 -34.12
C ALA A 831 -2.70 1.75 -32.76
N HIS A 832 -1.37 1.88 -32.62
CA HIS A 832 -0.65 1.79 -31.37
C HIS A 832 0.17 3.05 -31.17
N GLU A 833 -0.33 3.97 -30.36
CA GLU A 833 0.23 5.31 -30.16
C GLU A 833 0.39 5.56 -28.65
N ASP A 834 1.29 4.80 -28.00
CA ASP A 834 1.61 4.95 -26.59
C ASP A 834 3.02 5.52 -26.41
N ILE A 835 3.12 6.79 -26.02
CA ILE A 835 4.40 7.49 -25.83
C ILE A 835 5.25 6.90 -24.67
N ASP A 836 4.62 6.18 -23.74
CA ASP A 836 5.28 5.55 -22.61
C ASP A 836 5.64 4.08 -22.86
N SER A 837 5.29 3.54 -24.02
CA SER A 837 5.61 2.16 -24.38
C SER A 837 7.11 1.89 -24.44
N ALA A 838 7.61 1.06 -23.55
CA ALA A 838 9.01 0.65 -23.53
C ALA A 838 9.36 -0.24 -24.74
N GLU A 839 8.42 -1.00 -25.29
CA GLU A 839 8.62 -1.87 -26.42
C GLU A 839 8.76 -1.09 -27.75
N GLN A 840 8.17 0.11 -27.81
CA GLN A 840 8.25 1.01 -28.95
C GLN A 840 9.38 2.05 -28.85
N SER A 841 10.10 2.09 -27.74
CA SER A 841 11.15 3.10 -27.49
C SER A 841 12.51 2.61 -27.95
N VAL A 842 13.28 3.49 -28.58
CA VAL A 842 14.72 3.33 -28.82
C VAL A 842 15.49 4.49 -28.19
N VAL A 843 16.67 4.21 -27.65
CA VAL A 843 17.51 5.17 -26.93
C VAL A 843 18.75 5.49 -27.76
N VAL A 844 19.13 6.75 -27.83
CA VAL A 844 20.32 7.18 -28.56
C VAL A 844 21.57 6.99 -27.69
N ASP A 845 22.54 6.20 -28.20
CA ASP A 845 23.91 6.11 -27.65
C ASP A 845 24.86 6.97 -28.52
N ASN A 846 25.30 8.10 -27.96
CA ASN A 846 26.18 9.01 -28.66
C ASN A 846 27.59 9.06 -28.01
N PRO A 847 28.55 8.25 -28.44
CA PRO A 847 29.87 8.11 -27.79
C PRO A 847 30.83 9.33 -27.97
N ASP A 848 30.37 10.43 -28.61
CA ASP A 848 31.23 11.63 -28.82
C ASP A 848 31.27 12.58 -27.60
N THR A 849 30.76 12.22 -26.44
CA THR A 849 30.96 12.99 -25.20
C THR A 849 32.30 12.60 -24.57
N PRO A 850 33.26 13.49 -24.35
CA PRO A 850 34.59 13.12 -23.86
C PRO A 850 34.50 12.62 -22.41
N GLU A 851 34.82 11.35 -22.21
CA GLU A 851 35.04 10.76 -20.89
C GLU A 851 36.12 11.50 -20.10
N VAL A 852 35.77 11.86 -18.86
CA VAL A 852 36.76 12.22 -17.83
C VAL A 852 37.38 10.89 -17.36
N PRO A 853 38.73 10.72 -17.41
CA PRO A 853 39.34 9.43 -17.13
C PRO A 853 39.23 9.05 -15.64
N GLU A 854 38.59 7.95 -15.34
CA GLU A 854 38.78 7.25 -14.07
C GLU A 854 40.01 6.35 -14.13
N GLU A 855 40.87 6.48 -13.14
CA GLU A 855 42.07 5.68 -12.93
C GLU A 855 41.77 4.19 -12.64
N PRO A 856 42.66 3.27 -13.05
CA PRO A 856 42.32 1.84 -13.07
C PRO A 856 42.63 1.13 -11.76
N TYR A 857 41.69 0.38 -11.20
CA TYR A 857 41.96 -0.66 -10.19
C TYR A 857 42.07 -2.06 -10.82
N ALA A 858 43.14 -2.70 -10.40
CA ALA A 858 43.68 -3.93 -10.95
C ALA A 858 42.77 -5.16 -10.88
N LYS A 859 42.78 -5.90 -11.98
CA LYS A 859 42.33 -7.29 -12.06
C LYS A 859 43.33 -8.22 -11.39
N THR A 860 42.86 -9.18 -10.59
CA THR A 860 43.53 -10.50 -10.46
C THR A 860 42.52 -11.58 -10.84
N GLY A 861 43.00 -12.39 -11.74
CA GLY A 861 42.37 -13.35 -12.55
C GLY A 861 42.17 -14.74 -11.94
N ALA A 862 41.38 -15.53 -12.66
CA ALA A 862 41.71 -16.94 -12.96
C ALA A 862 40.68 -17.51 -13.94
N ASP A 863 41.18 -17.87 -15.11
CA ASP A 863 40.93 -19.04 -15.97
C ASP A 863 39.50 -19.48 -16.35
N ALA A 864 39.33 -19.46 -17.67
CA ALA A 864 38.35 -20.19 -18.47
C ALA A 864 38.65 -21.70 -18.53
N PRO A 865 37.72 -22.58 -19.04
CA PRO A 865 37.74 -22.83 -20.48
C PRO A 865 36.36 -23.10 -21.17
N ASP A 866 36.40 -22.78 -22.45
CA ASP A 866 35.84 -23.45 -23.65
C ASP A 866 34.38 -23.94 -23.75
N GLY A 867 33.74 -23.35 -24.75
CA GLY A 867 33.28 -24.08 -25.92
C GLY A 867 31.81 -24.38 -26.06
N THR A 868 31.25 -23.79 -27.03
CA THR A 868 30.29 -24.23 -28.05
C THR A 868 29.11 -23.29 -28.20
N GLY A 869 29.07 -22.70 -29.41
CA GLY A 869 27.96 -21.86 -29.84
C GLY A 869 26.71 -22.67 -30.10
N TYR A 870 25.60 -22.05 -29.78
CA TYR A 870 24.33 -22.34 -30.44
C TYR A 870 23.68 -21.01 -30.83
N ALA A 871 23.43 -20.90 -32.11
CA ALA A 871 22.54 -19.88 -32.67
C ALA A 871 21.15 -20.10 -32.11
N VAL A 872 20.64 -19.15 -31.40
CA VAL A 872 19.22 -19.12 -31.03
C VAL A 872 18.51 -18.22 -32.03
N ALA A 873 17.78 -18.85 -32.92
CA ALA A 873 16.73 -18.18 -33.66
C ALA A 873 15.67 -17.69 -32.65
N ALA A 874 15.50 -16.37 -32.56
CA ALA A 874 14.41 -15.79 -31.79
C ALA A 874 13.08 -16.12 -32.47
N GLY A 875 12.40 -17.16 -31.99
CA GLY A 875 10.99 -17.37 -32.26
C GLY A 875 10.20 -16.52 -31.27
N ILE A 876 9.55 -15.49 -31.77
CA ILE A 876 8.56 -14.74 -30.99
C ILE A 876 7.35 -15.66 -30.82
N ALA A 877 7.25 -16.32 -29.68
CA ALA A 877 6.05 -16.98 -29.25
C ALA A 877 5.17 -15.93 -28.55
N LEU A 878 4.08 -15.54 -29.19
CA LEU A 878 2.97 -14.92 -28.47
C LEU A 878 2.45 -15.96 -27.47
N ALA A 879 2.88 -15.86 -26.24
CA ALA A 879 2.26 -16.58 -25.14
C ALA A 879 0.99 -15.79 -24.77
N ALA A 880 -0.17 -16.36 -25.17
CA ALA A 880 -1.42 -15.98 -24.55
C ALA A 880 -1.36 -16.38 -23.07
N ALA A 881 -1.01 -15.45 -22.21
CA ALA A 881 -1.22 -15.55 -20.78
C ALA A 881 -2.65 -15.07 -20.51
N ALA A 882 -3.56 -16.03 -20.34
CA ALA A 882 -4.81 -15.78 -19.65
C ALA A 882 -4.48 -15.54 -18.17
N GLY A 883 -4.73 -14.34 -17.69
CA GLY A 883 -4.52 -13.99 -16.28
C GLY A 883 -4.89 -12.55 -16.02
N ALA A 884 -6.14 -12.35 -15.69
CA ALA A 884 -6.74 -11.32 -14.86
C ALA A 884 -6.14 -9.89 -14.85
N GLY A 885 -6.93 -8.96 -15.32
CA GLY A 885 -7.15 -7.68 -14.67
C GLY A 885 -6.26 -6.53 -15.08
N GLY A 886 -6.77 -5.69 -15.93
CA GLY A 886 -6.23 -4.36 -16.14
C GLY A 886 -6.89 -3.68 -17.33
N ALA A 887 -8.16 -3.29 -17.17
CA ALA A 887 -8.84 -2.48 -18.17
C ALA A 887 -8.18 -1.10 -18.24
N LEU A 888 -7.36 -0.85 -19.21
CA LEU A 888 -6.96 0.48 -19.63
C LEU A 888 -8.07 1.07 -20.49
N ALA A 889 -8.86 1.94 -19.88
CA ALA A 889 -9.87 2.72 -20.57
C ALA A 889 -9.21 3.71 -21.52
N TYR A 890 -9.30 3.43 -22.82
CA TYR A 890 -8.96 4.36 -23.89
C TYR A 890 -10.07 5.41 -24.03
N ARG A 891 -9.79 6.63 -23.55
CA ARG A 891 -10.66 7.79 -23.78
C ARG A 891 -10.36 8.39 -25.13
N LYS A 892 -11.19 8.09 -26.12
CA LYS A 892 -11.26 8.83 -27.40
C LYS A 892 -11.66 10.27 -27.13
N ARG A 893 -10.74 11.23 -27.26
CA ARG A 893 -11.09 12.65 -27.42
C ARG A 893 -11.40 12.91 -28.90
N LYS A 894 -12.67 13.14 -29.20
CA LYS A 894 -13.12 13.64 -30.49
C LYS A 894 -12.69 15.10 -30.65
N ALA A 895 -11.78 15.39 -31.56
CA ALA A 895 -11.50 16.74 -32.00
C ALA A 895 -12.64 17.22 -32.92
N ALA A 896 -13.34 18.26 -32.51
CA ALA A 896 -14.23 19.02 -33.38
C ALA A 896 -13.49 20.28 -33.85
N GLY A 897 -13.34 20.38 -35.13
CA GLY A 897 -12.68 21.47 -35.84
C GLY A 897 -13.37 22.84 -35.68
N ALA A 898 -12.54 23.82 -35.80
CA ALA A 898 -12.81 25.24 -35.66
C ALA A 898 -13.68 25.82 -36.79
N SER A 899 -14.48 26.79 -36.41
CA SER A 899 -14.82 27.92 -37.26
C SER A 899 -14.91 29.20 -36.45
N LYS A 900 -14.19 30.20 -36.92
CA LYS A 900 -14.12 31.57 -36.44
C LYS A 900 -15.45 32.31 -36.58
N ASP A 901 -15.80 33.21 -35.67
CA ASP A 901 -15.70 34.66 -35.88
C ASP A 901 -16.26 35.46 -34.69
N THR A 902 -15.41 36.38 -34.28
CA THR A 902 -15.57 37.79 -33.86
C THR A 902 -16.55 38.24 -32.76
N ALA A 903 -15.90 38.91 -31.81
CA ALA A 903 -16.13 40.25 -31.27
C ALA A 903 -16.84 40.42 -29.92
N ALA A 904 -16.00 40.91 -28.99
CA ALA A 904 -16.16 42.05 -28.10
C ALA A 904 -17.35 42.14 -27.11
N GLU A 905 -17.11 42.17 -25.84
CA GLU A 905 -17.01 43.32 -24.93
C GLU A 905 -17.17 42.82 -23.49
N GLU A 906 -16.23 43.12 -22.64
CA GLU A 906 -16.37 43.31 -21.20
C GLU A 906 -17.14 44.64 -20.92
N PRO A 907 -17.57 45.04 -19.68
CA PRO A 907 -17.12 44.58 -18.36
C PRO A 907 -18.16 44.54 -17.22
N ALA A 908 -17.69 44.00 -16.07
CA ALA A 908 -17.88 44.43 -14.70
C ALA A 908 -19.31 44.57 -14.07
N GLU A 909 -19.51 43.92 -12.95
CA GLU A 909 -19.50 44.42 -11.56
C GLU A 909 -20.22 43.44 -10.64
N GLU A 910 -19.53 43.07 -9.59
CA GLU A 910 -20.14 42.66 -8.30
C GLU A 910 -20.92 43.84 -7.70
N PRO A 911 -21.86 43.68 -6.74
CA PRO A 911 -21.56 43.22 -5.39
C PRO A 911 -22.68 42.50 -4.58
N GLU A 912 -22.20 41.83 -3.56
CA GLU A 912 -22.71 41.71 -2.17
C GLU A 912 -24.24 41.62 -1.91
N GLU A 913 -24.70 40.52 -1.37
CA GLU A 913 -25.05 40.25 0.04
C GLU A 913 -25.24 38.77 0.31
#